data_f562215097be65a52fe3e783f15c72e3
#
_entry.id   f562215097be65a52fe3e783f15c72e3
#
_cell.length_a   1.000
_cell.length_b   1.000
_cell.length_c   1.000
_cell.angle_alpha   90.00
_cell.angle_beta   90.00
_cell.angle_gamma   90.00
#
_symmetry.space_group_name_H-M   'P 1'
#
loop_
_entity.id
_entity.type
_entity.pdbx_description
1 polymer ?
#
loop_
_entity_poly.entity_id
_entity_poly.type
_entity_poly.pdbx_seq_one_letter_code
_entity_poly.pdbx_strand_id
1 'polypeptide(L)'
;MKNLVIVESPSKSKTIEKYLGKDYKVVSSKGHIRDLTTTGKFGFGVDVDNGFAPSYAPIKGKKSVITELKKLSKASDKVYLASDPDREGEAIAWHLKDALSLKDKDYDRVIFNEITKDKVLEAFNHPMKIDDNLVKSQETRRILDRIIGFRLSKLMQSKTGGKSAGRVQSVALKLIVDREREIEKFIPERYYTITGIFEDFESELFGYKEETIEVKDEDLKNKIMSSLSKDFLIEKIEKKDKNKKAKAPFTTSTLQQTASTRLNFSGKKTMQIAQKLYEGIDLGEETTGLITYMRTDSIRLSDEFIKKTYAFIEKTYGKEYVGYVKQSKKTENVQDAHEAIRPTNINNTPEKIKKYLSNDEYKLYRMIYYRALASLMKDAKAKTTTIILDNNDYKFKTTGSIITFDGYLKVYSDYETSEDKILPDLEKNLNKTITSNDILAEEHFTKPKPRYTEAKLIKELEELGIGRPSTYVKIIDTLKERDYIRLEDKKFYPTEIGIETTDKLQEFFSNIINVEYTRDMEEDLDKIAEGNKVWNKVLENFYGDFEKLVELAFKDMEKKAPEETGEMCPECGEPLVIRKGKYGEFTACSNYPECKYIKREEKKQVEVAKCPNCDGMLIERKTKKGKIFYGCNNFPKCKTAFWDKPLDEKCPECGNVLLEAKEGVKCSNCEYKK
;
A
#
# COMPACT_ATOMS: atom_id res chain seq x y z
N MET A 1 -41.34 6.70 -7.27
CA MET A 1 -40.15 6.77 -6.42
C MET A 1 -39.64 8.20 -6.54
N LYS A 2 -39.64 8.95 -5.44
CA LYS A 2 -39.31 10.40 -5.55
C LYS A 2 -37.81 10.62 -5.83
N ASN A 3 -36.93 9.98 -5.05
CA ASN A 3 -35.49 10.26 -5.12
C ASN A 3 -34.69 8.98 -5.29
N LEU A 4 -33.70 8.98 -6.20
CA LEU A 4 -32.70 7.94 -6.37
C LEU A 4 -31.34 8.44 -5.88
N VAL A 5 -30.70 7.71 -4.99
CA VAL A 5 -29.34 7.99 -4.53
C VAL A 5 -28.42 6.90 -5.06
N ILE A 6 -27.32 7.29 -5.72
CA ILE A 6 -26.34 6.37 -6.27
C ILE A 6 -25.02 6.58 -5.52
N VAL A 7 -24.58 5.54 -4.80
CA VAL A 7 -23.31 5.47 -4.06
C VAL A 7 -22.33 4.50 -4.73
N GLU A 8 -21.09 4.43 -4.27
CA GLU A 8 -20.08 3.55 -4.85
C GLU A 8 -20.19 2.10 -4.41
N SER A 9 -20.52 1.86 -3.12
CA SER A 9 -20.48 0.54 -2.52
C SER A 9 -21.82 0.06 -1.99
N PRO A 10 -22.10 -1.26 -2.01
CA PRO A 10 -23.32 -1.81 -1.41
C PRO A 10 -23.42 -1.59 0.10
N SER A 11 -22.30 -1.50 0.82
CA SER A 11 -22.30 -1.23 2.27
C SER A 11 -22.84 0.16 2.56
N LYS A 12 -22.33 1.19 1.85
CA LYS A 12 -22.84 2.55 1.96
C LYS A 12 -24.33 2.65 1.66
N SER A 13 -24.81 1.93 0.63
CA SER A 13 -26.23 2.02 0.27
C SER A 13 -27.14 1.59 1.41
N LYS A 14 -26.78 0.52 2.12
CA LYS A 14 -27.55 0.03 3.27
C LYS A 14 -27.57 1.02 4.44
N THR A 15 -26.44 1.64 4.74
CA THR A 15 -26.31 2.61 5.83
C THR A 15 -27.09 3.89 5.54
N ILE A 16 -26.91 4.46 4.33
CA ILE A 16 -27.51 5.74 3.96
C ILE A 16 -29.03 5.61 3.76
N GLU A 17 -29.50 4.49 3.20
CA GLU A 17 -30.95 4.24 3.01
C GLU A 17 -31.73 4.28 4.32
N LYS A 18 -31.13 3.75 5.40
CA LYS A 18 -31.74 3.80 6.77
C LYS A 18 -31.92 5.24 7.27
N TYR A 19 -31.03 6.17 6.88
CA TYR A 19 -31.07 7.55 7.34
C TYR A 19 -32.07 8.43 6.58
N LEU A 20 -32.20 8.19 5.25
CA LEU A 20 -32.98 9.05 4.35
C LEU A 20 -34.47 8.75 4.34
N GLY A 21 -34.88 7.54 4.76
CA GLY A 21 -36.28 7.16 4.85
C GLY A 21 -36.93 6.77 3.51
N LYS A 22 -38.27 6.63 3.50
CA LYS A 22 -39.04 5.96 2.44
C LYS A 22 -39.11 6.71 1.09
N ASP A 23 -38.82 8.01 1.08
CA ASP A 23 -38.83 8.82 -0.14
C ASP A 23 -37.57 8.62 -1.00
N TYR A 24 -36.57 7.95 -0.46
CA TYR A 24 -35.29 7.71 -1.12
C TYR A 24 -35.07 6.23 -1.37
N LYS A 25 -34.57 5.90 -2.55
CA LYS A 25 -34.01 4.60 -2.89
C LYS A 25 -32.50 4.74 -3.06
N VAL A 26 -31.73 4.00 -2.27
CA VAL A 26 -30.26 4.02 -2.35
C VAL A 26 -29.73 2.77 -3.04
N VAL A 27 -28.95 2.95 -4.08
CA VAL A 27 -28.35 1.86 -4.88
C VAL A 27 -26.86 2.09 -5.08
N SER A 28 -26.14 1.04 -5.45
CA SER A 28 -24.69 1.12 -5.67
C SER A 28 -24.31 0.94 -7.12
N SER A 29 -23.39 1.79 -7.62
CA SER A 29 -22.70 1.61 -8.91
C SER A 29 -21.67 0.46 -8.87
N LYS A 30 -21.32 0.01 -7.66
CA LYS A 30 -20.24 -0.98 -7.42
C LYS A 30 -18.90 -0.49 -7.98
N GLY A 31 -18.56 0.78 -7.76
CA GLY A 31 -17.36 1.48 -8.25
C GLY A 31 -17.53 2.06 -9.65
N HIS A 32 -16.44 2.23 -10.37
CA HIS A 32 -16.45 2.75 -11.75
C HIS A 32 -17.29 1.89 -12.69
N ILE A 33 -18.07 2.56 -13.55
CA ILE A 33 -18.95 1.91 -14.54
C ILE A 33 -18.38 1.95 -15.96
N ARG A 34 -17.51 2.92 -16.27
CA ARG A 34 -16.85 3.11 -17.56
C ARG A 34 -15.34 3.32 -17.38
N ASP A 35 -14.59 3.03 -18.43
CA ASP A 35 -13.17 3.33 -18.57
C ASP A 35 -12.84 3.69 -20.01
N LEU A 36 -11.66 4.24 -20.27
CA LEU A 36 -11.14 4.49 -21.60
C LEU A 36 -11.20 3.22 -22.46
N THR A 37 -11.63 3.35 -23.70
CA THR A 37 -11.61 2.24 -24.68
C THR A 37 -10.16 1.78 -24.95
N THR A 38 -10.03 0.67 -25.64
CA THR A 38 -8.74 0.20 -26.17
C THR A 38 -8.64 0.38 -27.68
N THR A 39 -9.34 1.37 -28.22
CA THR A 39 -9.36 1.74 -29.64
C THR A 39 -8.45 2.95 -29.91
N GLY A 40 -8.27 3.28 -31.20
CA GLY A 40 -7.45 4.42 -31.61
C GLY A 40 -5.93 4.12 -31.60
N LYS A 41 -5.13 5.19 -31.67
CA LYS A 41 -3.66 5.12 -31.74
C LYS A 41 -3.10 4.36 -30.54
N PHE A 42 -2.35 3.32 -30.79
CA PHE A 42 -1.78 2.40 -29.78
C PHE A 42 -2.79 1.77 -28.80
N GLY A 43 -4.08 1.89 -29.03
CA GLY A 43 -5.14 1.42 -28.12
C GLY A 43 -5.35 2.32 -26.91
N PHE A 44 -5.01 3.58 -26.97
CA PHE A 44 -5.13 4.50 -25.84
C PHE A 44 -6.58 4.82 -25.44
N GLY A 45 -7.51 4.76 -26.41
CA GLY A 45 -8.87 5.26 -26.20
C GLY A 45 -8.93 6.78 -26.07
N VAL A 46 -7.94 7.47 -26.62
CA VAL A 46 -7.76 8.93 -26.58
C VAL A 46 -7.31 9.41 -27.95
N ASP A 47 -7.87 10.50 -28.44
CA ASP A 47 -7.45 11.16 -29.68
C ASP A 47 -6.28 12.11 -29.37
N VAL A 48 -5.07 11.61 -29.47
CA VAL A 48 -3.83 12.36 -29.14
C VAL A 48 -3.50 13.42 -30.16
N ASP A 49 -4.06 13.35 -31.37
CA ASP A 49 -3.80 14.27 -32.46
C ASP A 49 -4.80 15.44 -32.47
N ASN A 50 -5.95 15.33 -31.73
CA ASN A 50 -7.00 16.34 -31.63
C ASN A 50 -7.38 16.61 -30.15
N GLY A 51 -6.45 17.23 -29.39
CA GLY A 51 -6.74 17.77 -28.06
C GLY A 51 -6.97 16.72 -26.96
N PHE A 52 -6.53 15.48 -27.15
CA PHE A 52 -6.63 14.37 -26.16
C PHE A 52 -8.08 14.00 -25.78
N ALA A 53 -9.03 14.12 -26.69
CA ALA A 53 -10.40 13.75 -26.44
C ALA A 53 -10.53 12.26 -26.06
N PRO A 54 -11.04 11.93 -24.84
CA PRO A 54 -11.16 10.54 -24.39
C PRO A 54 -12.40 9.86 -24.97
N SER A 55 -12.28 8.57 -25.25
CA SER A 55 -13.38 7.69 -25.65
C SER A 55 -13.66 6.67 -24.56
N TYR A 56 -14.88 6.66 -24.01
CA TYR A 56 -15.26 5.80 -22.90
C TYR A 56 -16.16 4.66 -23.32
N ALA A 57 -16.01 3.50 -22.68
CA ALA A 57 -16.90 2.36 -22.81
C ALA A 57 -17.23 1.75 -21.45
N PRO A 58 -18.39 1.06 -21.33
CA PRO A 58 -18.70 0.31 -20.12
C PRO A 58 -17.62 -0.73 -19.81
N ILE A 59 -17.19 -0.78 -18.55
CA ILE A 59 -16.28 -1.82 -18.04
C ILE A 59 -16.96 -3.19 -18.20
N LYS A 60 -16.18 -4.21 -18.52
CA LYS A 60 -16.65 -5.59 -18.66
C LYS A 60 -17.45 -6.03 -17.41
N GLY A 61 -18.68 -6.48 -17.61
CA GLY A 61 -19.61 -6.86 -16.53
C GLY A 61 -20.45 -5.72 -15.95
N LYS A 62 -20.26 -4.45 -16.36
CA LYS A 62 -21.01 -3.31 -15.84
C LYS A 62 -22.24 -2.92 -16.68
N LYS A 63 -22.45 -3.52 -17.86
CA LYS A 63 -23.60 -3.19 -18.72
C LYS A 63 -24.94 -3.39 -18.01
N SER A 64 -25.10 -4.49 -17.25
CA SER A 64 -26.31 -4.77 -16.47
C SER A 64 -26.56 -3.71 -15.39
N VAL A 65 -25.51 -3.32 -14.66
CA VAL A 65 -25.59 -2.26 -13.64
C VAL A 65 -26.04 -0.94 -14.27
N ILE A 66 -25.44 -0.53 -15.38
CA ILE A 66 -25.83 0.70 -16.10
C ILE A 66 -27.30 0.62 -16.57
N THR A 67 -27.74 -0.52 -17.10
CA THR A 67 -29.14 -0.71 -17.55
C THR A 67 -30.11 -0.60 -16.37
N GLU A 68 -29.79 -1.22 -15.23
CA GLU A 68 -30.58 -1.12 -14.00
C GLU A 68 -30.66 0.33 -13.51
N LEU A 69 -29.52 1.01 -13.39
CA LEU A 69 -29.46 2.41 -12.97
C LEU A 69 -30.22 3.33 -13.91
N LYS A 70 -30.16 3.11 -15.24
CA LYS A 70 -31.00 3.86 -16.24
C LYS A 70 -32.50 3.67 -16.00
N LYS A 71 -32.93 2.44 -15.72
CA LYS A 71 -34.35 2.16 -15.42
C LYS A 71 -34.79 2.89 -14.16
N LEU A 72 -33.97 2.84 -13.09
CA LEU A 72 -34.28 3.50 -11.83
C LEU A 72 -34.25 5.02 -11.95
N SER A 73 -33.26 5.61 -12.64
CA SER A 73 -33.18 7.06 -12.82
C SER A 73 -34.38 7.64 -13.61
N LYS A 74 -34.84 6.92 -14.63
CA LYS A 74 -36.05 7.31 -15.39
C LYS A 74 -37.34 7.24 -14.57
N ALA A 75 -37.38 6.39 -13.54
CA ALA A 75 -38.52 6.22 -12.64
C ALA A 75 -38.48 7.14 -11.42
N SER A 76 -37.49 8.04 -11.35
CA SER A 76 -37.25 8.96 -10.22
C SER A 76 -37.43 10.41 -10.67
N ASP A 77 -37.90 11.24 -9.76
CA ASP A 77 -38.05 12.69 -10.01
C ASP A 77 -36.67 13.39 -9.90
N LYS A 78 -35.79 12.90 -9.04
CA LYS A 78 -34.46 13.45 -8.81
C LYS A 78 -33.42 12.35 -8.56
N VAL A 79 -32.18 12.56 -9.03
CA VAL A 79 -31.05 11.67 -8.81
C VAL A 79 -30.00 12.38 -7.98
N TYR A 80 -29.50 11.72 -6.94
CA TYR A 80 -28.38 12.19 -6.12
C TYR A 80 -27.16 11.30 -6.36
N LEU A 81 -26.04 11.91 -6.75
CA LEU A 81 -24.76 11.23 -6.97
C LEU A 81 -23.93 11.40 -5.72
N ALA A 82 -23.84 10.33 -4.92
CA ALA A 82 -23.27 10.35 -3.55
C ALA A 82 -22.00 9.47 -3.45
N SER A 83 -21.09 9.62 -4.40
CA SER A 83 -19.76 9.00 -4.39
C SER A 83 -18.81 9.71 -3.40
N ASP A 84 -17.64 9.10 -3.13
CA ASP A 84 -16.65 9.60 -2.19
C ASP A 84 -16.20 11.06 -2.47
N PRO A 85 -15.69 11.77 -1.46
CA PRO A 85 -15.30 13.18 -1.59
C PRO A 85 -13.92 13.36 -2.22
N ASP A 86 -13.42 12.42 -3.02
CA ASP A 86 -12.13 12.52 -3.71
C ASP A 86 -12.28 12.62 -5.25
N ARG A 87 -11.17 12.81 -5.96
CA ARG A 87 -11.15 12.90 -7.44
C ARG A 87 -11.74 11.66 -8.12
N GLU A 88 -11.53 10.48 -7.54
CA GLU A 88 -12.07 9.22 -8.09
C GLU A 88 -13.60 9.19 -7.94
N GLY A 89 -14.11 9.62 -6.76
CA GLY A 89 -15.55 9.74 -6.53
C GLY A 89 -16.19 10.78 -7.43
N GLU A 90 -15.53 11.90 -7.70
CA GLU A 90 -16.03 12.92 -8.63
C GLU A 90 -16.10 12.40 -10.07
N ALA A 91 -15.08 11.67 -10.51
CA ALA A 91 -15.07 11.00 -11.81
C ALA A 91 -16.19 9.93 -11.92
N ILE A 92 -16.45 9.16 -10.84
CA ILE A 92 -17.57 8.20 -10.81
C ILE A 92 -18.91 8.94 -10.97
N ALA A 93 -19.12 10.05 -10.26
CA ALA A 93 -20.32 10.88 -10.38
C ALA A 93 -20.51 11.39 -11.82
N TRP A 94 -19.44 11.91 -12.43
CA TRP A 94 -19.45 12.38 -13.81
C TRP A 94 -19.76 11.25 -14.81
N HIS A 95 -19.14 10.09 -14.65
CA HIS A 95 -19.41 8.93 -15.49
C HIS A 95 -20.86 8.43 -15.35
N LEU A 96 -21.44 8.53 -14.15
CA LEU A 96 -22.86 8.23 -13.93
C LEU A 96 -23.76 9.24 -14.60
N LYS A 97 -23.51 10.56 -14.43
CA LYS A 97 -24.24 11.64 -15.10
C LYS A 97 -24.33 11.39 -16.61
N ASP A 98 -23.18 11.16 -17.24
CA ASP A 98 -23.10 10.96 -18.69
C ASP A 98 -23.74 9.63 -19.13
N ALA A 99 -23.40 8.51 -18.46
CA ALA A 99 -23.96 7.20 -18.79
C ALA A 99 -25.47 7.12 -18.63
N LEU A 100 -26.07 7.85 -17.69
CA LEU A 100 -27.50 7.91 -17.43
C LEU A 100 -28.20 9.04 -18.24
N SER A 101 -27.42 9.88 -18.94
CA SER A 101 -27.88 11.03 -19.73
C SER A 101 -28.67 12.04 -18.88
N LEU A 102 -28.17 12.33 -17.66
CA LEU A 102 -28.79 13.28 -16.73
C LEU A 102 -28.49 14.72 -17.15
N LYS A 103 -29.50 15.56 -17.20
CA LYS A 103 -29.36 17.01 -17.37
C LYS A 103 -29.11 17.65 -16.00
N ASP A 104 -28.58 18.88 -15.98
CA ASP A 104 -28.19 19.56 -14.72
C ASP A 104 -29.37 19.75 -13.74
N LYS A 105 -30.60 19.85 -14.21
CA LYS A 105 -31.79 19.91 -13.37
C LYS A 105 -32.18 18.56 -12.74
N ASP A 106 -31.78 17.47 -13.36
CA ASP A 106 -32.21 16.10 -13.00
C ASP A 106 -31.37 15.47 -11.88
N TYR A 107 -30.21 16.05 -11.60
CA TYR A 107 -29.32 15.51 -10.58
C TYR A 107 -28.73 16.57 -9.64
N ASP A 108 -28.29 16.10 -8.49
CA ASP A 108 -27.40 16.82 -7.57
C ASP A 108 -26.25 15.91 -7.13
N ARG A 109 -25.13 16.54 -6.78
CA ARG A 109 -23.97 15.90 -6.18
C ARG A 109 -24.03 16.08 -4.65
N VAL A 110 -23.83 15.00 -3.90
CA VAL A 110 -23.80 15.03 -2.45
C VAL A 110 -22.50 14.38 -1.97
N ILE A 111 -21.78 15.05 -1.09
CA ILE A 111 -20.53 14.56 -0.48
C ILE A 111 -20.63 14.65 1.04
N PHE A 112 -19.99 13.72 1.71
CA PHE A 112 -19.87 13.73 3.18
C PHE A 112 -18.56 13.08 3.60
N ASN A 113 -17.89 13.72 4.57
CA ASN A 113 -16.61 13.26 5.12
C ASN A 113 -16.80 12.14 6.17
N GLU A 114 -18.00 11.95 6.68
CA GLU A 114 -18.38 10.88 7.60
C GLU A 114 -19.80 10.39 7.34
N ILE A 115 -20.04 9.11 7.51
CA ILE A 115 -21.35 8.48 7.28
C ILE A 115 -22.09 8.35 8.61
N THR A 116 -22.48 9.49 9.18
CA THR A 116 -23.37 9.60 10.34
C THR A 116 -24.71 10.16 9.90
N LYS A 117 -25.79 9.89 10.67
CA LYS A 117 -27.13 10.34 10.30
C LYS A 117 -27.19 11.86 10.10
N ASP A 118 -26.66 12.61 11.05
CA ASP A 118 -26.73 14.08 11.02
C ASP A 118 -25.96 14.65 9.83
N LYS A 119 -24.74 14.16 9.56
CA LYS A 119 -23.90 14.65 8.45
C LYS A 119 -24.45 14.24 7.08
N VAL A 120 -25.04 13.05 6.98
CA VAL A 120 -25.72 12.65 5.74
C VAL A 120 -26.92 13.56 5.47
N LEU A 121 -27.80 13.79 6.46
CA LEU A 121 -28.96 14.68 6.29
C LEU A 121 -28.53 16.13 6.01
N GLU A 122 -27.49 16.64 6.68
CA GLU A 122 -26.93 17.96 6.41
C GLU A 122 -26.44 18.08 4.96
N ALA A 123 -25.73 17.07 4.44
CA ALA A 123 -25.23 17.08 3.06
C ALA A 123 -26.36 17.07 2.01
N PHE A 124 -27.47 16.39 2.29
CA PHE A 124 -28.63 16.41 1.40
C PHE A 124 -29.41 17.75 1.43
N ASN A 125 -29.25 18.54 2.49
CA ASN A 125 -29.79 19.90 2.56
C ASN A 125 -28.92 20.93 1.82
N HIS A 126 -27.66 20.59 1.54
CA HIS A 126 -26.69 21.46 0.85
C HIS A 126 -26.07 20.75 -0.36
N PRO A 127 -26.89 20.33 -1.34
CA PRO A 127 -26.39 19.64 -2.51
C PRO A 127 -25.58 20.59 -3.41
N MET A 128 -24.66 20.04 -4.17
CA MET A 128 -23.80 20.76 -5.11
C MET A 128 -23.90 20.20 -6.52
N LYS A 129 -23.10 20.74 -7.43
CA LYS A 129 -22.91 20.17 -8.77
C LYS A 129 -21.54 19.47 -8.83
N ILE A 130 -21.36 18.66 -9.87
CA ILE A 130 -20.08 18.02 -10.15
C ILE A 130 -19.02 19.10 -10.40
N ASP A 131 -17.87 18.95 -9.78
CA ASP A 131 -16.71 19.82 -9.99
C ASP A 131 -15.93 19.35 -11.23
N ASP A 132 -16.09 20.09 -12.33
CA ASP A 132 -15.44 19.77 -13.60
C ASP A 132 -13.90 19.82 -13.52
N ASN A 133 -13.32 20.62 -12.63
CA ASN A 133 -11.86 20.70 -12.45
C ASN A 133 -11.33 19.42 -11.81
N LEU A 134 -12.01 18.92 -10.79
CA LEU A 134 -11.67 17.62 -10.17
C LEU A 134 -11.81 16.48 -11.18
N VAL A 135 -12.87 16.48 -12.00
CA VAL A 135 -13.05 15.51 -13.08
C VAL A 135 -11.91 15.60 -14.07
N LYS A 136 -11.54 16.81 -14.52
CA LYS A 136 -10.42 17.01 -15.47
C LYS A 136 -9.08 16.60 -14.92
N SER A 137 -8.83 16.82 -13.62
CA SER A 137 -7.63 16.33 -12.96
C SER A 137 -7.53 14.79 -12.98
N GLN A 138 -8.62 14.10 -12.64
CA GLN A 138 -8.67 12.64 -12.68
C GLN A 138 -8.56 12.10 -14.12
N GLU A 139 -9.26 12.70 -15.07
CA GLU A 139 -9.22 12.33 -16.50
C GLU A 139 -7.81 12.49 -17.06
N THR A 140 -7.14 13.62 -16.78
CA THR A 140 -5.77 13.88 -17.20
C THR A 140 -4.81 12.83 -16.64
N ARG A 141 -4.91 12.53 -15.34
CA ARG A 141 -4.14 11.46 -14.71
C ARG A 141 -4.39 10.12 -15.40
N ARG A 142 -5.65 9.77 -15.66
CA ARG A 142 -6.02 8.52 -16.30
C ARG A 142 -5.44 8.40 -17.71
N ILE A 143 -5.46 9.49 -18.49
CA ILE A 143 -4.87 9.57 -19.84
C ILE A 143 -3.34 9.41 -19.79
N LEU A 144 -2.66 10.15 -18.91
CA LEU A 144 -1.21 10.04 -18.72
C LEU A 144 -0.80 8.63 -18.36
N ASP A 145 -1.43 8.05 -17.34
CA ASP A 145 -1.11 6.69 -16.87
C ASP A 145 -1.42 5.64 -17.95
N ARG A 146 -2.42 5.87 -18.81
CA ARG A 146 -2.74 5.02 -19.96
C ARG A 146 -1.67 5.10 -21.04
N ILE A 147 -1.28 6.30 -21.46
CA ILE A 147 -0.27 6.52 -22.52
C ILE A 147 1.07 5.92 -22.05
N ILE A 148 1.55 6.34 -20.89
CA ILE A 148 2.83 5.86 -20.34
C ILE A 148 2.80 4.35 -20.15
N GLY A 149 1.75 3.87 -19.47
CA GLY A 149 1.63 2.45 -19.14
C GLY A 149 1.59 1.54 -20.37
N PHE A 150 0.85 1.91 -21.41
CA PHE A 150 0.73 1.11 -22.64
C PHE A 150 2.02 1.09 -23.42
N ARG A 151 2.66 2.25 -23.60
CA ARG A 151 3.89 2.36 -24.38
C ARG A 151 5.08 1.70 -23.68
N LEU A 152 5.32 2.07 -22.42
CA LEU A 152 6.44 1.51 -21.66
C LEU A 152 6.24 0.02 -21.36
N SER A 153 5.02 -0.43 -21.05
CA SER A 153 4.80 -1.86 -20.81
C SER A 153 5.06 -2.70 -22.06
N LYS A 154 4.61 -2.22 -23.25
CA LYS A 154 4.89 -2.91 -24.51
C LYS A 154 6.39 -2.94 -24.82
N LEU A 155 7.10 -1.85 -24.57
CA LEU A 155 8.55 -1.77 -24.71
C LEU A 155 9.25 -2.77 -23.79
N MET A 156 8.96 -2.74 -22.48
CA MET A 156 9.57 -3.64 -21.51
C MET A 156 9.28 -5.11 -21.82
N GLN A 157 8.04 -5.46 -22.15
CA GLN A 157 7.68 -6.82 -22.57
C GLN A 157 8.46 -7.31 -23.78
N SER A 158 8.74 -6.42 -24.73
CA SER A 158 9.44 -6.76 -25.97
C SER A 158 10.96 -6.84 -25.82
N LYS A 159 11.53 -6.06 -24.90
CA LYS A 159 12.98 -5.87 -24.79
C LYS A 159 13.60 -6.57 -23.57
N THR A 160 12.95 -6.54 -22.40
CA THR A 160 13.51 -7.05 -21.14
C THR A 160 12.77 -8.27 -20.59
N GLY A 161 11.60 -8.61 -21.14
CA GLY A 161 10.70 -9.60 -20.54
C GLY A 161 9.95 -9.11 -19.31
N GLY A 162 10.09 -7.83 -18.92
CA GLY A 162 9.33 -7.18 -17.85
C GLY A 162 7.83 -7.18 -18.13
N LYS A 163 7.01 -7.12 -17.06
CA LYS A 163 5.55 -7.26 -17.21
C LYS A 163 4.87 -5.93 -17.54
N SER A 164 5.23 -4.85 -16.88
CA SER A 164 4.64 -3.52 -17.10
C SER A 164 5.55 -2.43 -16.54
N ALA A 165 5.44 -1.23 -17.10
CA ALA A 165 6.05 -0.04 -16.56
C ALA A 165 5.01 1.09 -16.50
N GLY A 166 5.22 2.03 -15.59
CA GLY A 166 4.35 3.18 -15.42
C GLY A 166 5.03 4.24 -14.58
N ARG A 167 4.63 5.48 -14.72
CA ARG A 167 5.30 6.64 -14.12
C ARG A 167 5.63 6.44 -12.63
N VAL A 168 4.63 6.36 -11.80
CA VAL A 168 4.81 6.33 -10.34
C VAL A 168 5.41 5.01 -9.86
N GLN A 169 4.94 3.87 -10.40
CA GLN A 169 5.45 2.55 -10.00
C GLN A 169 6.94 2.36 -10.34
N SER A 170 7.40 2.91 -11.47
CA SER A 170 8.80 2.75 -11.87
C SER A 170 9.75 3.62 -11.03
N VAL A 171 9.29 4.79 -10.58
CA VAL A 171 10.06 5.61 -9.63
C VAL A 171 10.10 4.95 -8.24
N ALA A 172 9.00 4.38 -7.77
CA ALA A 172 9.01 3.62 -6.52
C ALA A 172 9.93 2.39 -6.58
N LEU A 173 9.97 1.69 -7.72
CA LEU A 173 10.92 0.59 -7.95
C LEU A 173 12.37 1.10 -7.93
N LYS A 174 12.64 2.22 -8.61
CA LYS A 174 13.97 2.86 -8.60
C LYS A 174 14.46 3.16 -7.19
N LEU A 175 13.63 3.70 -6.31
CA LEU A 175 14.02 3.95 -4.91
C LEU A 175 14.49 2.67 -4.21
N ILE A 176 13.82 1.54 -4.47
CA ILE A 176 14.19 0.24 -3.87
C ILE A 176 15.50 -0.27 -4.47
N VAL A 177 15.68 -0.17 -5.79
CA VAL A 177 16.90 -0.61 -6.49
C VAL A 177 18.11 0.26 -6.08
N ASP A 178 17.94 1.57 -6.00
CA ASP A 178 19.00 2.49 -5.57
C ASP A 178 19.43 2.18 -4.13
N ARG A 179 18.47 1.88 -3.23
CA ARG A 179 18.77 1.47 -1.86
C ARG A 179 19.54 0.16 -1.81
N GLU A 180 19.22 -0.82 -2.64
CA GLU A 180 19.98 -2.08 -2.70
C GLU A 180 21.41 -1.82 -3.16
N ARG A 181 21.62 -0.98 -4.17
CA ARG A 181 22.95 -0.58 -4.65
C ARG A 181 23.75 0.21 -3.61
N GLU A 182 23.09 1.07 -2.83
CA GLU A 182 23.73 1.74 -1.69
C GLU A 182 24.25 0.71 -0.67
N ILE A 183 23.46 -0.33 -0.40
CA ILE A 183 23.82 -1.40 0.55
C ILE A 183 24.96 -2.25 0.00
N GLU A 184 24.93 -2.64 -1.27
CA GLU A 184 25.96 -3.45 -1.92
C GLU A 184 27.31 -2.73 -2.00
N LYS A 185 27.30 -1.42 -2.21
CA LYS A 185 28.51 -0.58 -2.27
C LYS A 185 29.03 -0.15 -0.90
N PHE A 186 28.27 -0.38 0.14
CA PHE A 186 28.61 0.09 1.46
C PHE A 186 29.80 -0.72 2.03
N ILE A 187 30.82 -0.01 2.48
CA ILE A 187 31.99 -0.57 3.15
C ILE A 187 31.83 -0.28 4.63
N PRO A 188 31.68 -1.32 5.48
CA PRO A 188 31.62 -1.12 6.92
C PRO A 188 32.94 -0.54 7.47
N GLU A 189 32.86 0.54 8.20
CA GLU A 189 33.97 1.15 8.92
C GLU A 189 33.92 0.72 10.38
N ARG A 190 35.09 0.32 10.90
CA ARG A 190 35.24 -0.07 12.30
C ARG A 190 35.29 1.18 13.18
N TYR A 191 34.66 1.10 14.34
CA TYR A 191 34.79 2.07 15.41
C TYR A 191 34.62 1.40 16.78
N TYR A 192 35.03 2.09 17.83
CA TYR A 192 34.93 1.59 19.20
C TYR A 192 34.08 2.54 20.04
N THR A 193 33.25 1.96 20.92
CA THR A 193 32.63 2.70 22.04
C THR A 193 33.37 2.33 23.31
N ILE A 194 33.60 3.32 24.18
CA ILE A 194 34.23 3.11 25.48
C ILE A 194 33.22 3.55 26.52
N THR A 195 32.85 2.63 27.41
CA THR A 195 31.76 2.82 28.37
C THR A 195 32.27 2.54 29.78
N GLY A 196 32.12 3.52 30.66
CA GLY A 196 32.29 3.36 32.09
C GLY A 196 31.04 2.76 32.71
N ILE A 197 31.19 1.64 33.43
CA ILE A 197 30.10 0.92 34.09
C ILE A 197 30.11 1.29 35.58
N PHE A 198 28.99 1.84 36.06
CA PHE A 198 28.76 2.19 37.46
C PHE A 198 27.67 1.28 38.05
N GLU A 199 27.44 1.34 39.34
CA GLU A 199 26.44 0.47 40.00
C GLU A 199 25.03 0.64 39.43
N ASP A 200 24.59 1.87 39.15
CA ASP A 200 23.21 2.19 38.75
C ASP A 200 23.11 2.76 37.33
N PHE A 201 24.20 2.98 36.62
CA PHE A 201 24.17 3.57 35.28
C PHE A 201 25.48 3.27 34.48
N GLU A 202 25.38 3.54 33.20
CA GLU A 202 26.51 3.48 32.25
C GLU A 202 26.75 4.88 31.67
N SER A 203 28.02 5.19 31.39
CA SER A 203 28.41 6.47 30.79
C SER A 203 29.38 6.23 29.64
N GLU A 204 29.07 6.79 28.45
CA GLU A 204 29.84 6.55 27.23
C GLU A 204 30.80 7.71 26.96
N LEU A 205 32.01 7.40 26.51
CA LEU A 205 32.98 8.37 26.04
C LEU A 205 32.45 9.14 24.85
N PHE A 206 32.50 10.47 24.91
CA PHE A 206 32.07 11.33 23.78
C PHE A 206 33.05 12.43 23.42
N GLY A 207 34.06 12.73 24.28
CA GLY A 207 34.98 13.82 24.03
C GLY A 207 36.33 13.67 24.74
N TYR A 208 37.29 14.46 24.31
CA TYR A 208 38.57 14.69 24.96
C TYR A 208 38.75 16.21 25.11
N LYS A 209 38.94 16.67 26.35
CA LYS A 209 38.91 18.11 26.69
C LYS A 209 37.62 18.76 26.20
N GLU A 210 37.71 19.76 25.30
CA GLU A 210 36.55 20.50 24.74
C GLU A 210 36.06 19.92 23.38
N GLU A 211 36.75 18.89 22.83
CA GLU A 211 36.45 18.36 21.50
C GLU A 211 35.73 17.02 21.56
N THR A 212 34.84 16.76 20.63
CA THR A 212 34.24 15.44 20.44
C THR A 212 35.27 14.48 19.86
N ILE A 213 35.26 13.23 20.32
CA ILE A 213 36.20 12.19 19.86
C ILE A 213 35.43 11.01 19.28
N GLU A 214 35.89 10.51 18.14
CA GLU A 214 35.47 9.24 17.57
C GLU A 214 36.66 8.26 17.58
N VAL A 215 36.45 7.10 18.16
CA VAL A 215 37.52 6.08 18.29
C VAL A 215 37.44 5.13 17.10
N LYS A 216 38.23 5.41 16.04
CA LYS A 216 38.16 4.66 14.76
C LYS A 216 39.19 3.55 14.63
N ASP A 217 40.27 3.60 15.39
CA ASP A 217 41.33 2.63 15.30
C ASP A 217 41.71 2.03 16.67
N GLU A 218 42.39 0.90 16.63
CA GLU A 218 42.74 0.14 17.81
C GLU A 218 43.86 0.81 18.63
N ASP A 219 44.76 1.53 17.99
CA ASP A 219 45.85 2.21 18.67
C ASP A 219 45.30 3.37 19.52
N LEU A 220 44.38 4.13 18.96
CA LEU A 220 43.67 5.19 19.70
C LEU A 220 42.86 4.59 20.86
N LYS A 221 42.12 3.50 20.63
CA LYS A 221 41.40 2.77 21.70
C LYS A 221 42.33 2.39 22.81
N ASN A 222 43.47 1.74 22.50
CA ASN A 222 44.45 1.26 23.49
C ASN A 222 45.10 2.43 24.25
N LYS A 223 45.41 3.53 23.55
CA LYS A 223 45.94 4.76 24.18
C LYS A 223 44.93 5.35 25.16
N ILE A 224 43.67 5.44 24.80
CA ILE A 224 42.61 5.94 25.68
C ILE A 224 42.48 5.00 26.89
N MET A 225 42.31 3.71 26.67
CA MET A 225 42.13 2.73 27.74
C MET A 225 43.30 2.72 28.74
N SER A 226 44.54 2.90 28.27
CA SER A 226 45.69 2.99 29.14
C SER A 226 45.79 4.30 29.94
N SER A 227 45.08 5.34 29.48
CA SER A 227 45.04 6.65 30.13
C SER A 227 43.92 6.78 31.16
N LEU A 228 42.90 5.88 31.09
CA LEU A 228 41.75 5.93 31.99
C LEU A 228 42.08 5.26 33.34
N SER A 229 41.51 5.84 34.41
CA SER A 229 41.48 5.28 35.76
C SER A 229 40.08 4.78 36.09
N LYS A 230 39.93 4.03 37.19
CA LYS A 230 38.56 3.67 37.67
C LYS A 230 37.79 4.87 38.27
N ASP A 231 38.49 5.95 38.56
CA ASP A 231 37.92 7.11 39.24
C ASP A 231 37.51 8.19 38.23
N PHE A 232 36.27 8.62 38.31
CA PHE A 232 35.66 9.62 37.45
C PHE A 232 35.18 10.81 38.28
N LEU A 233 35.58 12.02 37.90
CA LEU A 233 35.09 13.27 38.48
C LEU A 233 33.71 13.62 37.89
N ILE A 234 32.74 13.87 38.74
CA ILE A 234 31.46 14.42 38.29
C ILE A 234 31.66 15.90 37.97
N GLU A 235 31.87 16.21 36.70
CA GLU A 235 32.17 17.54 36.23
C GLU A 235 30.92 18.41 36.09
N LYS A 236 29.85 17.85 35.58
CA LYS A 236 28.62 18.62 35.31
C LYS A 236 27.35 17.74 35.44
N ILE A 237 26.35 18.30 36.05
CA ILE A 237 24.99 17.76 36.07
C ILE A 237 24.05 18.81 35.53
N GLU A 238 23.35 18.52 34.45
CA GLU A 238 22.41 19.45 33.80
C GLU A 238 21.01 18.85 33.78
N LYS A 239 20.06 19.55 34.35
CA LYS A 239 18.64 19.17 34.34
C LYS A 239 17.87 20.11 33.44
N LYS A 240 17.15 19.58 32.43
CA LYS A 240 16.35 20.35 31.48
C LYS A 240 14.93 19.82 31.40
N ASP A 241 13.97 20.72 31.44
CA ASP A 241 12.59 20.35 31.13
C ASP A 241 12.39 20.22 29.62
N LYS A 242 11.77 19.13 29.18
CA LYS A 242 11.49 18.84 27.79
C LYS A 242 10.01 18.57 27.61
N ASN A 243 9.39 19.25 26.65
CA ASN A 243 8.02 18.95 26.24
C ASN A 243 8.04 17.88 25.16
N LYS A 244 7.34 16.77 25.39
CA LYS A 244 7.03 15.74 24.38
C LYS A 244 5.69 16.09 23.73
N LYS A 245 5.74 16.53 22.48
CA LYS A 245 4.54 16.91 21.73
C LYS A 245 3.77 15.69 21.24
N ALA A 246 2.46 15.65 21.46
CA ALA A 246 1.61 14.67 20.84
C ALA A 246 1.70 14.80 19.29
N LYS A 247 1.60 13.71 18.59
CA LYS A 247 1.58 13.72 17.11
C LYS A 247 0.24 14.22 16.60
N ALA A 248 0.18 14.76 15.39
CA ALA A 248 -1.05 15.14 14.72
C ALA A 248 -1.99 13.93 14.53
N PRO A 249 -3.30 14.12 14.33
CA PRO A 249 -4.20 13.04 13.95
C PRO A 249 -3.74 12.38 12.65
N PHE A 250 -4.29 11.21 12.34
CA PHE A 250 -3.81 10.44 11.19
C PHE A 250 -4.20 11.05 9.85
N THR A 251 -3.22 11.06 8.94
CA THR A 251 -3.41 11.04 7.49
C THR A 251 -3.42 9.58 7.00
N THR A 252 -3.75 9.33 5.73
CA THR A 252 -3.67 8.00 5.12
C THR A 252 -2.28 7.39 5.29
N SER A 253 -1.24 8.16 5.00
CA SER A 253 0.15 7.70 5.06
C SER A 253 0.56 7.36 6.50
N THR A 254 0.32 8.25 7.45
CA THR A 254 0.71 8.03 8.85
C THR A 254 -0.11 6.91 9.51
N LEU A 255 -1.38 6.69 9.08
CA LEU A 255 -2.18 5.54 9.49
C LEU A 255 -1.55 4.23 9.00
N GLN A 256 -1.21 4.14 7.71
CA GLN A 256 -0.58 2.95 7.13
C GLN A 256 0.77 2.64 7.78
N GLN A 257 1.60 3.65 7.99
CA GLN A 257 2.90 3.52 8.67
C GLN A 257 2.74 2.97 10.09
N THR A 258 1.83 3.55 10.88
CA THR A 258 1.63 3.16 12.28
C THR A 258 0.96 1.78 12.38
N ALA A 259 0.00 1.48 11.51
CA ALA A 259 -0.63 0.16 11.46
C ALA A 259 0.38 -0.94 11.06
N SER A 260 1.27 -0.65 10.13
CA SER A 260 2.34 -1.58 9.75
C SER A 260 3.30 -1.86 10.90
N THR A 261 3.71 -0.83 11.63
CA THR A 261 4.72 -0.97 12.70
C THR A 261 4.15 -1.49 14.01
N ARG A 262 2.90 -1.11 14.38
CA ARG A 262 2.30 -1.42 15.69
C ARG A 262 1.31 -2.58 15.65
N LEU A 263 0.60 -2.76 14.53
CA LEU A 263 -0.41 -3.82 14.38
C LEU A 263 0.03 -4.94 13.43
N ASN A 264 1.16 -4.77 12.75
CA ASN A 264 1.64 -5.67 11.71
C ASN A 264 0.62 -5.85 10.56
N PHE A 265 -0.09 -4.78 10.21
CA PHE A 265 -1.02 -4.77 9.09
C PHE A 265 -0.34 -4.23 7.84
N SER A 266 -0.55 -4.88 6.68
CA SER A 266 -0.17 -4.28 5.40
C SER A 266 -1.02 -3.05 5.10
N GLY A 267 -0.52 -2.14 4.26
CA GLY A 267 -1.28 -0.97 3.80
C GLY A 267 -2.63 -1.37 3.18
N LYS A 268 -2.66 -2.44 2.39
CA LYS A 268 -3.89 -3.00 1.82
C LYS A 268 -4.90 -3.40 2.90
N LYS A 269 -4.47 -4.20 3.87
CA LYS A 269 -5.33 -4.63 4.99
C LYS A 269 -5.82 -3.43 5.79
N THR A 270 -4.93 -2.47 6.09
CA THR A 270 -5.26 -1.23 6.80
C THR A 270 -6.36 -0.47 6.09
N MET A 271 -6.23 -0.25 4.78
CA MET A 271 -7.21 0.50 4.00
C MET A 271 -8.54 -0.25 3.84
N GLN A 272 -8.53 -1.57 3.71
CA GLN A 272 -9.75 -2.37 3.68
C GLN A 272 -10.54 -2.26 4.98
N ILE A 273 -9.87 -2.32 6.12
CA ILE A 273 -10.52 -2.17 7.44
C ILE A 273 -11.00 -0.73 7.62
N ALA A 274 -10.19 0.27 7.29
CA ALA A 274 -10.57 1.68 7.36
C ALA A 274 -11.80 1.99 6.50
N GLN A 275 -11.86 1.44 5.28
CA GLN A 275 -13.04 1.57 4.39
C GLN A 275 -14.30 1.01 5.06
N LYS A 276 -14.20 -0.15 5.72
CA LYS A 276 -15.33 -0.75 6.41
C LYS A 276 -15.77 0.08 7.61
N LEU A 277 -14.84 0.60 8.40
CA LEU A 277 -15.13 1.49 9.53
C LEU A 277 -15.78 2.80 9.07
N TYR A 278 -15.42 3.31 7.90
CA TYR A 278 -16.03 4.50 7.31
C TYR A 278 -17.43 4.23 6.77
N GLU A 279 -17.64 3.13 6.03
CA GLU A 279 -18.91 2.83 5.35
C GLU A 279 -20.06 2.49 6.27
N GLY A 280 -19.75 2.02 7.46
CA GLY A 280 -20.74 1.76 8.52
C GLY A 280 -20.59 0.40 9.20
N ILE A 281 -20.68 0.43 10.50
CA ILE A 281 -20.71 -0.72 11.41
C ILE A 281 -22.06 -0.75 12.11
N ASP A 282 -22.63 -1.93 12.21
CA ASP A 282 -23.87 -2.16 12.96
C ASP A 282 -23.54 -2.20 14.46
N LEU A 283 -24.03 -1.22 15.20
CA LEU A 283 -23.88 -1.11 16.65
C LEU A 283 -25.10 -1.67 17.42
N GLY A 284 -25.98 -2.40 16.73
CA GLY A 284 -27.20 -2.99 17.29
C GLY A 284 -28.39 -2.05 17.20
N GLU A 285 -28.31 -0.86 17.74
CA GLU A 285 -29.37 0.17 17.67
C GLU A 285 -29.32 0.94 16.37
N GLU A 286 -28.11 1.21 15.85
CA GLU A 286 -27.89 1.92 14.61
C GLU A 286 -26.71 1.35 13.81
N THR A 287 -26.72 1.56 12.51
CA THR A 287 -25.55 1.30 11.64
C THR A 287 -24.92 2.65 11.31
N THR A 288 -23.68 2.89 11.66
CA THR A 288 -23.03 4.21 11.49
C THR A 288 -21.56 4.08 11.11
N GLY A 289 -21.03 5.05 10.36
CA GLY A 289 -19.61 5.19 10.12
C GLY A 289 -18.90 5.54 11.42
N LEU A 290 -17.82 4.83 11.73
CA LEU A 290 -17.06 5.01 12.96
C LEU A 290 -15.88 5.96 12.82
N ILE A 291 -15.41 6.19 11.58
CA ILE A 291 -14.31 7.10 11.28
C ILE A 291 -14.68 8.03 10.12
N THR A 292 -13.98 9.16 10.02
CA THR A 292 -14.00 10.04 8.85
C THR A 292 -13.39 9.37 7.63
N TYR A 293 -13.56 9.97 6.46
CA TYR A 293 -13.00 9.49 5.20
C TYR A 293 -11.48 9.26 5.31
N MET A 294 -11.04 8.05 4.98
CA MET A 294 -9.69 7.57 5.26
C MET A 294 -8.65 7.89 4.19
N ARG A 295 -9.05 8.45 3.04
CA ARG A 295 -8.11 8.88 2.00
C ARG A 295 -7.93 10.38 2.09
N THR A 296 -7.03 10.80 2.96
CA THR A 296 -6.75 12.21 3.24
C THR A 296 -5.28 12.42 3.61
N ASP A 297 -4.73 13.53 3.22
CA ASP A 297 -3.44 14.06 3.65
C ASP A 297 -3.62 15.22 4.66
N SER A 298 -4.85 15.60 4.94
CA SER A 298 -5.19 16.64 5.93
C SER A 298 -5.04 16.15 7.37
N ILE A 299 -4.55 17.02 8.23
CA ILE A 299 -4.53 16.84 9.70
C ILE A 299 -5.57 17.72 10.40
N ARG A 300 -6.43 18.40 9.63
CA ARG A 300 -7.47 19.28 10.15
C ARG A 300 -8.54 18.48 10.89
N LEU A 301 -9.05 19.03 11.96
CA LEU A 301 -10.22 18.53 12.69
C LEU A 301 -11.32 19.60 12.65
N SER A 302 -12.59 19.15 12.56
CA SER A 302 -13.71 20.10 12.61
C SER A 302 -13.85 20.72 14.00
N ASP A 303 -14.30 21.98 14.05
CA ASP A 303 -14.52 22.72 15.31
C ASP A 303 -15.52 22.00 16.23
N GLU A 304 -16.53 21.36 15.64
CA GLU A 304 -17.50 20.57 16.37
C GLU A 304 -16.84 19.37 17.08
N PHE A 305 -15.99 18.62 16.38
CA PHE A 305 -15.27 17.49 16.96
C PHE A 305 -14.29 17.95 18.05
N ILE A 306 -13.54 19.04 17.81
CA ILE A 306 -12.61 19.63 18.78
C ILE A 306 -13.35 19.99 20.08
N LYS A 307 -14.46 20.73 19.97
CA LYS A 307 -15.26 21.15 21.12
C LYS A 307 -15.79 19.96 21.94
N LYS A 308 -16.36 18.95 21.25
CA LYS A 308 -16.86 17.74 21.90
C LYS A 308 -15.72 16.94 22.56
N THR A 309 -14.56 16.88 21.94
CA THR A 309 -13.40 16.15 22.46
C THR A 309 -12.79 16.87 23.66
N TYR A 310 -12.71 18.19 23.67
CA TYR A 310 -12.26 18.94 24.86
C TYR A 310 -13.16 18.72 26.06
N ALA A 311 -14.48 18.77 25.86
CA ALA A 311 -15.43 18.46 26.94
C ALA A 311 -15.28 17.01 27.46
N PHE A 312 -15.01 16.06 26.55
CA PHE A 312 -14.75 14.67 26.91
C PHE A 312 -13.44 14.51 27.71
N ILE A 313 -12.35 15.18 27.28
CA ILE A 313 -11.05 15.17 27.98
C ILE A 313 -11.22 15.75 29.38
N GLU A 314 -11.84 16.93 29.51
CA GLU A 314 -12.04 17.59 30.79
C GLU A 314 -12.84 16.71 31.76
N LYS A 315 -13.91 16.10 31.28
CA LYS A 315 -14.78 15.22 32.10
C LYS A 315 -14.08 13.92 32.53
N THR A 316 -13.25 13.33 31.63
CA THR A 316 -12.73 11.97 31.83
C THR A 316 -11.34 11.97 32.47
N TYR A 317 -10.50 12.93 32.15
CA TYR A 317 -9.09 12.97 32.56
C TYR A 317 -8.74 14.19 33.42
N GLY A 318 -9.53 15.24 33.36
CA GLY A 318 -9.29 16.49 34.09
C GLY A 318 -8.92 17.64 33.14
N LYS A 319 -9.15 18.87 33.64
CA LYS A 319 -8.89 20.10 32.88
C LYS A 319 -7.42 20.30 32.52
N GLU A 320 -6.51 19.79 33.32
CA GLU A 320 -5.06 19.83 33.12
C GLU A 320 -4.61 19.05 31.90
N TYR A 321 -5.40 18.08 31.40
CA TYR A 321 -5.13 17.30 30.19
C TYR A 321 -5.65 17.93 28.91
N VAL A 322 -6.46 19.00 28.99
CA VAL A 322 -6.95 19.70 27.80
C VAL A 322 -5.79 20.43 27.14
N GLY A 323 -5.53 20.09 25.88
CA GLY A 323 -4.44 20.62 25.09
C GLY A 323 -4.86 21.76 24.16
N TYR A 324 -4.27 21.81 23.00
CA TYR A 324 -4.51 22.80 21.96
C TYR A 324 -4.51 22.16 20.59
N VAL A 325 -5.20 22.80 19.63
CA VAL A 325 -5.20 22.38 18.23
C VAL A 325 -3.84 22.66 17.63
N LYS A 326 -3.21 21.61 17.09
CA LYS A 326 -1.96 21.77 16.35
C LYS A 326 -2.27 22.36 14.98
N GLN A 327 -1.83 23.59 14.73
CA GLN A 327 -1.97 24.21 13.43
C GLN A 327 -1.08 23.47 12.43
N SER A 328 -1.66 23.07 11.30
CA SER A 328 -0.86 22.72 10.12
C SER A 328 -0.15 23.99 9.64
N LYS A 329 1.11 23.90 9.25
CA LYS A 329 1.63 24.88 8.30
C LYS A 329 0.69 24.81 7.10
N LYS A 330 0.10 25.92 6.67
CA LYS A 330 -0.69 25.99 5.46
C LYS A 330 0.16 25.41 4.32
N THR A 331 -0.09 24.16 3.97
CA THR A 331 0.31 23.63 2.69
C THR A 331 -0.77 24.09 1.73
N GLU A 332 -0.39 24.79 0.68
CA GLU A 332 -1.28 25.33 -0.36
C GLU A 332 -1.91 24.22 -1.22
N ASN A 333 -2.19 23.04 -0.66
CA ASN A 333 -2.69 21.89 -1.41
C ASN A 333 -4.22 21.79 -1.31
N VAL A 334 -4.83 21.52 -2.45
CA VAL A 334 -6.27 21.45 -2.77
C VAL A 334 -7.11 20.54 -1.88
N GLN A 335 -6.54 19.69 -1.06
CA GLN A 335 -7.29 18.77 -0.21
C GLN A 335 -7.65 19.33 1.17
N ASP A 336 -7.58 20.65 1.37
CA ASP A 336 -7.99 21.33 2.61
C ASP A 336 -9.49 21.17 2.96
N ALA A 337 -10.30 20.66 2.04
CA ALA A 337 -11.70 20.31 2.28
C ALA A 337 -11.86 19.04 3.15
N HIS A 338 -10.85 18.18 3.20
CA HIS A 338 -10.89 16.96 3.99
C HIS A 338 -10.51 17.19 5.46
N GLU A 339 -11.05 16.35 6.31
CA GLU A 339 -10.59 16.22 7.69
C GLU A 339 -9.55 15.11 7.83
N ALA A 340 -8.81 15.12 8.94
CA ALA A 340 -7.98 14.01 9.37
C ALA A 340 -8.82 12.75 9.64
N ILE A 341 -8.16 11.60 9.67
CA ILE A 341 -8.80 10.34 10.07
C ILE A 341 -8.99 10.35 11.59
N ARG A 342 -10.24 10.43 12.01
CA ARG A 342 -10.68 10.51 13.40
C ARG A 342 -11.95 9.70 13.65
N PRO A 343 -12.31 9.37 14.90
CA PRO A 343 -13.63 8.82 15.20
C PRO A 343 -14.73 9.85 14.86
N THR A 344 -15.87 9.37 14.40
CA THR A 344 -17.04 10.23 14.14
C THR A 344 -17.67 10.73 15.43
N ASN A 345 -17.63 9.91 16.49
CA ASN A 345 -18.15 10.26 17.80
C ASN A 345 -17.16 9.84 18.90
N ILE A 346 -16.67 10.84 19.65
CA ILE A 346 -15.72 10.61 20.74
C ILE A 346 -16.29 9.76 21.90
N ASN A 347 -17.62 9.70 22.05
CA ASN A 347 -18.28 8.87 23.07
C ASN A 347 -18.35 7.38 22.69
N ASN A 348 -18.03 7.03 21.46
CA ASN A 348 -17.88 5.64 21.03
C ASN A 348 -16.46 5.15 21.35
N THR A 349 -16.17 5.03 22.66
CA THR A 349 -14.84 4.54 23.08
C THR A 349 -14.60 3.13 22.56
N PRO A 350 -13.36 2.75 22.28
CA PRO A 350 -13.04 1.41 21.76
C PRO A 350 -13.61 0.30 22.63
N GLU A 351 -13.56 0.46 23.94
CA GLU A 351 -14.05 -0.53 24.91
C GLU A 351 -15.57 -0.72 24.83
N LYS A 352 -16.31 0.38 24.65
CA LYS A 352 -17.78 0.38 24.55
C LYS A 352 -18.27 -0.36 23.30
N ILE A 353 -17.56 -0.17 22.17
CA ILE A 353 -18.00 -0.74 20.88
C ILE A 353 -17.28 -2.03 20.50
N LYS A 354 -16.34 -2.53 21.33
CA LYS A 354 -15.54 -3.74 21.07
C LYS A 354 -16.38 -4.94 20.62
N LYS A 355 -17.54 -5.15 21.22
CA LYS A 355 -18.42 -6.29 20.95
C LYS A 355 -19.02 -6.31 19.53
N TYR A 356 -19.00 -5.16 18.83
CA TYR A 356 -19.51 -5.01 17.47
C TYR A 356 -18.42 -5.10 16.39
N LEU A 357 -17.16 -5.16 16.80
CA LEU A 357 -16.01 -5.14 15.92
C LEU A 357 -15.28 -6.49 15.92
N SER A 358 -14.81 -6.90 14.77
CA SER A 358 -13.81 -7.96 14.72
C SER A 358 -12.51 -7.50 15.40
N ASN A 359 -11.63 -8.44 15.74
CA ASN A 359 -10.38 -8.11 16.42
C ASN A 359 -9.52 -7.12 15.65
N ASP A 360 -9.45 -7.26 14.31
CA ASP A 360 -8.65 -6.36 13.47
C ASP A 360 -9.30 -4.97 13.34
N GLU A 361 -10.63 -4.90 13.22
CA GLU A 361 -11.39 -3.64 13.23
C GLU A 361 -11.22 -2.91 14.57
N TYR A 362 -11.31 -3.63 15.66
CA TYR A 362 -11.10 -3.08 17.00
C TYR A 362 -9.69 -2.51 17.17
N LYS A 363 -8.65 -3.24 16.74
CA LYS A 363 -7.26 -2.78 16.84
C LYS A 363 -7.05 -1.50 16.04
N LEU A 364 -7.54 -1.43 14.81
CA LEU A 364 -7.38 -0.26 13.96
C LEU A 364 -8.19 0.93 14.48
N TYR A 365 -9.46 0.69 14.85
CA TYR A 365 -10.31 1.74 15.43
C TYR A 365 -9.71 2.30 16.72
N ARG A 366 -9.24 1.45 17.62
CA ARG A 366 -8.59 1.84 18.88
C ARG A 366 -7.38 2.73 18.63
N MET A 367 -6.57 2.39 17.64
CA MET A 367 -5.41 3.18 17.26
C MET A 367 -5.81 4.56 16.71
N ILE A 368 -6.81 4.62 15.82
CA ILE A 368 -7.34 5.88 15.27
C ILE A 368 -7.95 6.74 16.38
N TYR A 369 -8.79 6.15 17.24
CA TYR A 369 -9.45 6.83 18.34
C TYR A 369 -8.46 7.51 19.28
N TYR A 370 -7.51 6.75 19.80
CA TYR A 370 -6.54 7.30 20.76
C TYR A 370 -5.56 8.28 20.13
N ARG A 371 -5.25 8.13 18.83
CA ARG A 371 -4.43 9.11 18.12
C ARG A 371 -5.15 10.45 18.00
N ALA A 372 -6.42 10.46 17.63
CA ALA A 372 -7.23 11.67 17.53
C ALA A 372 -7.41 12.33 18.90
N LEU A 373 -7.72 11.52 19.94
CA LEU A 373 -7.84 12.00 21.31
C LEU A 373 -6.53 12.61 21.80
N ALA A 374 -5.41 11.90 21.68
CA ALA A 374 -4.07 12.34 22.07
C ALA A 374 -3.64 13.65 21.38
N SER A 375 -4.03 13.84 20.11
CA SER A 375 -3.68 15.05 19.36
C SER A 375 -4.27 16.32 19.94
N LEU A 376 -5.35 16.24 20.72
CA LEU A 376 -6.05 17.34 21.39
C LEU A 376 -5.74 17.41 22.91
N MET A 377 -4.95 16.46 23.42
CA MET A 377 -4.47 16.49 24.80
C MET A 377 -3.20 17.33 24.94
N LYS A 378 -2.94 17.75 26.18
CA LYS A 378 -1.74 18.50 26.55
C LYS A 378 -0.48 17.66 26.32
N ASP A 379 0.60 18.33 25.90
CA ASP A 379 1.91 17.70 25.72
C ASP A 379 2.39 17.06 27.03
N ALA A 380 3.07 15.94 26.93
CA ALA A 380 3.74 15.35 28.08
C ALA A 380 5.00 16.15 28.43
N LYS A 381 5.32 16.18 29.72
CA LYS A 381 6.53 16.83 30.23
C LYS A 381 7.51 15.78 30.73
N ALA A 382 8.74 15.93 30.35
CA ALA A 382 9.83 15.09 30.83
C ALA A 382 10.93 15.96 31.41
N LYS A 383 11.60 15.47 32.43
CA LYS A 383 12.82 16.05 32.98
C LYS A 383 14.01 15.21 32.51
N THR A 384 14.86 15.81 31.72
CA THR A 384 16.08 15.17 31.21
C THR A 384 17.24 15.55 32.11
N THR A 385 17.95 14.56 32.64
CA THR A 385 19.19 14.74 33.41
C THR A 385 20.36 14.27 32.55
N THR A 386 21.34 15.14 32.35
CA THR A 386 22.60 14.80 31.68
C THR A 386 23.72 14.92 32.70
N ILE A 387 24.52 13.87 32.85
CA ILE A 387 25.69 13.82 33.70
C ILE A 387 26.91 13.73 32.79
N ILE A 388 27.87 14.62 33.02
CA ILE A 388 29.19 14.61 32.38
C ILE A 388 30.20 14.26 33.42
N LEU A 389 30.98 13.22 33.12
CA LEU A 389 32.08 12.75 33.95
C LEU A 389 33.39 13.02 33.22
N ASP A 390 34.43 13.39 34.01
CA ASP A 390 35.78 13.55 33.53
C ASP A 390 36.66 12.41 34.07
N ASN A 391 37.48 11.87 33.19
CA ASN A 391 38.51 10.88 33.54
C ASN A 391 39.80 11.19 32.75
N ASN A 392 40.71 11.92 33.37
CA ASN A 392 41.98 12.36 32.76
C ASN A 392 41.75 13.11 31.42
N ASP A 393 40.93 14.15 31.45
CA ASP A 393 40.50 14.98 30.31
C ASP A 393 39.55 14.27 29.30
N TYR A 394 39.34 12.95 29.46
CA TYR A 394 38.33 12.23 28.67
C TYR A 394 36.93 12.44 29.25
N LYS A 395 36.02 12.88 28.41
CA LYS A 395 34.63 13.23 28.79
C LYS A 395 33.68 12.09 28.50
N PHE A 396 32.96 11.65 29.53
CA PHE A 396 31.95 10.63 29.47
C PHE A 396 30.60 11.24 29.73
N LYS A 397 29.58 10.76 29.03
CA LYS A 397 28.22 11.31 29.09
C LYS A 397 27.21 10.23 29.30
N THR A 398 26.27 10.47 30.20
CA THR A 398 25.05 9.71 30.30
C THR A 398 23.84 10.65 30.33
N THR A 399 22.72 10.20 29.77
CA THR A 399 21.48 10.98 29.76
C THR A 399 20.31 10.07 30.17
N GLY A 400 19.56 10.52 31.15
CA GLY A 400 18.31 9.93 31.58
C GLY A 400 17.14 10.86 31.36
N SER A 401 15.93 10.32 31.38
CA SER A 401 14.70 11.10 31.24
C SER A 401 13.57 10.48 32.05
N ILE A 402 12.85 11.29 32.80
CA ILE A 402 11.71 10.86 33.62
C ILE A 402 10.50 11.68 33.20
N ILE A 403 9.37 11.03 32.98
CA ILE A 403 8.09 11.70 32.71
C ILE A 403 7.58 12.34 34.00
N THR A 404 7.43 13.64 34.00
CA THR A 404 6.92 14.42 35.15
C THR A 404 5.42 14.74 35.02
N PHE A 405 4.90 14.76 33.79
CA PHE A 405 3.48 14.85 33.46
C PHE A 405 3.20 14.01 32.21
N ASP A 406 2.34 13.03 32.33
CA ASP A 406 2.07 12.07 31.24
C ASP A 406 1.31 12.69 30.05
N GLY A 407 0.48 13.71 30.27
CA GLY A 407 -0.23 14.42 29.20
C GLY A 407 -0.94 13.43 28.25
N TYR A 408 -0.68 13.58 26.95
CA TYR A 408 -1.27 12.68 25.93
C TYR A 408 -0.82 11.22 26.04
N LEU A 409 0.31 10.93 26.70
CA LEU A 409 0.79 9.57 26.92
C LEU A 409 -0.16 8.77 27.80
N LYS A 410 -1.01 9.44 28.60
CA LYS A 410 -2.09 8.81 29.37
C LYS A 410 -2.95 7.86 28.54
N VAL A 411 -3.15 8.20 27.27
CA VAL A 411 -4.01 7.44 26.35
C VAL A 411 -3.24 6.82 25.17
N TYR A 412 -2.01 7.27 24.92
CA TYR A 412 -1.29 6.89 23.69
C TYR A 412 0.05 6.16 23.94
N SER A 413 0.37 5.81 25.18
CA SER A 413 1.62 5.12 25.56
C SER A 413 1.80 3.78 24.84
N ASP A 414 0.72 3.01 24.59
CA ASP A 414 0.79 1.72 23.87
C ASP A 414 1.35 1.86 22.43
N TYR A 415 1.28 3.05 21.85
CA TYR A 415 1.71 3.33 20.49
C TYR A 415 3.00 4.17 20.41
N GLU A 416 3.54 4.59 21.55
CA GLU A 416 4.84 5.28 21.64
C GLU A 416 5.75 4.56 22.63
N THR A 417 7.02 4.45 22.26
CA THR A 417 8.05 3.99 23.19
C THR A 417 8.53 5.20 24.00
N SER A 418 8.21 5.22 25.27
CA SER A 418 8.82 6.15 26.24
C SER A 418 9.15 5.34 27.48
N GLU A 419 10.37 4.82 27.54
CA GLU A 419 10.89 4.24 28.75
C GLU A 419 11.56 5.35 29.56
N ASP A 420 11.25 5.41 30.84
CA ASP A 420 11.96 6.25 31.77
C ASP A 420 13.35 5.63 32.01
N LYS A 421 14.41 6.39 31.68
CA LYS A 421 15.76 6.04 32.10
C LYS A 421 16.10 6.88 33.32
N ILE A 422 15.96 6.28 34.48
CA ILE A 422 16.23 6.95 35.77
C ILE A 422 17.73 6.93 36.00
N LEU A 423 18.32 8.07 36.28
CA LEU A 423 19.70 8.19 36.74
C LEU A 423 19.70 8.47 38.23
N PRO A 424 20.74 8.02 38.97
CA PRO A 424 20.90 8.34 40.38
C PRO A 424 21.02 9.86 40.62
N ASP A 425 20.53 10.34 41.75
CA ASP A 425 20.69 11.73 42.11
C ASP A 425 22.10 12.01 42.66
N LEU A 426 22.96 12.46 41.77
CA LEU A 426 24.38 12.75 42.07
C LEU A 426 24.63 14.26 42.36
N GLU A 427 23.63 15.09 42.54
CA GLU A 427 23.84 16.54 42.77
C GLU A 427 24.75 16.85 43.97
N LYS A 428 24.60 16.08 45.05
CA LYS A 428 25.47 16.19 46.26
C LYS A 428 26.91 15.71 46.03
N ASN A 429 27.12 15.04 44.89
CA ASN A 429 28.42 14.50 44.49
C ASN A 429 29.10 15.35 43.39
N LEU A 430 28.50 16.46 43.00
CA LEU A 430 29.13 17.41 42.04
C LEU A 430 30.53 17.78 42.50
N ASN A 431 31.51 17.77 41.59
CA ASN A 431 32.93 17.97 41.85
C ASN A 431 33.58 16.93 42.79
N LYS A 432 32.93 15.75 42.94
CA LYS A 432 33.50 14.63 43.66
C LYS A 432 33.74 13.46 42.68
N THR A 433 34.68 12.61 43.09
CA THR A 433 35.03 11.43 42.33
C THR A 433 34.10 10.27 42.69
N ILE A 434 33.71 9.51 41.70
CA ILE A 434 32.99 8.22 41.79
C ILE A 434 33.82 7.15 41.11
N THR A 435 33.82 5.93 41.64
CA THR A 435 34.59 4.82 41.10
C THR A 435 33.72 3.93 40.23
N SER A 436 34.17 3.64 39.02
CA SER A 436 33.51 2.68 38.12
C SER A 436 33.76 1.24 38.54
N ASN A 437 32.82 0.36 38.34
CA ASN A 437 32.99 -1.08 38.49
C ASN A 437 33.96 -1.61 37.42
N ASP A 438 33.75 -1.15 36.17
CA ASP A 438 34.56 -1.52 35.01
C ASP A 438 34.56 -0.44 33.92
N ILE A 439 35.49 -0.56 32.96
CA ILE A 439 35.51 0.27 31.74
C ILE A 439 35.64 -0.71 30.58
N LEU A 440 34.60 -0.72 29.72
CA LEU A 440 34.52 -1.63 28.57
C LEU A 440 34.78 -0.87 27.28
N ALA A 441 35.53 -1.49 26.40
CA ALA A 441 35.70 -1.03 25.03
C ALA A 441 35.08 -2.07 24.07
N GLU A 442 34.08 -1.70 23.35
CA GLU A 442 33.36 -2.58 22.42
C GLU A 442 33.65 -2.20 20.98
N GLU A 443 33.91 -3.19 20.15
CA GLU A 443 34.09 -3.02 18.71
C GLU A 443 32.77 -3.03 17.98
N HIS A 444 32.59 -2.08 17.08
CA HIS A 444 31.39 -1.94 16.22
C HIS A 444 31.79 -1.69 14.78
N PHE A 445 30.87 -1.98 13.90
CA PHE A 445 30.96 -1.62 12.48
C PHE A 445 29.77 -0.77 12.08
N THR A 446 30.02 0.27 11.30
CA THR A 446 28.95 1.07 10.68
C THR A 446 28.05 0.17 9.83
N LYS A 447 26.77 0.50 9.76
CA LYS A 447 25.79 -0.27 9.00
C LYS A 447 25.21 0.59 7.89
N PRO A 448 24.91 0.02 6.71
CA PRO A 448 24.26 0.75 5.64
C PRO A 448 22.84 1.15 6.05
N LYS A 449 22.26 2.10 5.32
CA LYS A 449 20.83 2.41 5.46
C LYS A 449 20.02 1.12 5.27
N PRO A 450 19.05 0.84 6.13
CA PRO A 450 18.27 -0.39 6.01
C PRO A 450 17.38 -0.36 4.77
N ARG A 451 17.12 -1.55 4.21
CA ARG A 451 16.12 -1.74 3.15
C ARG A 451 14.76 -1.19 3.56
N TYR A 452 13.98 -0.77 2.57
CA TYR A 452 12.64 -0.26 2.83
C TYR A 452 11.72 -1.36 3.37
N THR A 453 11.02 -1.03 4.45
CA THR A 453 9.77 -1.69 4.84
C THR A 453 8.60 -0.99 4.14
N GLU A 454 7.42 -1.60 4.14
CA GLU A 454 6.23 -0.95 3.57
C GLU A 454 5.98 0.43 4.18
N ALA A 455 6.08 0.55 5.50
CA ALA A 455 5.93 1.82 6.21
C ALA A 455 6.96 2.88 5.80
N LYS A 456 8.23 2.48 5.67
CA LYS A 456 9.31 3.41 5.27
C LYS A 456 9.17 3.84 3.82
N LEU A 457 8.76 2.92 2.92
CA LEU A 457 8.54 3.28 1.52
C LEU A 457 7.37 4.24 1.35
N ILE A 458 6.25 4.01 2.05
CA ILE A 458 5.10 4.93 2.03
C ILE A 458 5.50 6.32 2.54
N LYS A 459 6.27 6.37 3.62
CA LYS A 459 6.80 7.63 4.16
C LYS A 459 7.68 8.35 3.14
N GLU A 460 8.61 7.64 2.53
CA GLU A 460 9.51 8.21 1.51
C GLU A 460 8.74 8.74 0.30
N LEU A 461 7.75 7.98 -0.19
CA LEU A 461 6.90 8.43 -1.31
C LEU A 461 6.12 9.71 -0.96
N GLU A 462 5.59 9.80 0.26
CA GLU A 462 4.90 10.99 0.74
C GLU A 462 5.84 12.20 0.83
N GLU A 463 7.02 12.04 1.45
CA GLU A 463 8.03 13.10 1.62
C GLU A 463 8.57 13.61 0.27
N LEU A 464 8.66 12.73 -0.72
CA LEU A 464 9.07 13.06 -2.09
C LEU A 464 7.93 13.60 -2.97
N GLY A 465 6.69 13.63 -2.47
CA GLY A 465 5.51 14.07 -3.23
C GLY A 465 5.06 13.09 -4.31
N ILE A 466 5.47 11.82 -4.22
CA ILE A 466 5.19 10.77 -5.21
C ILE A 466 3.95 9.98 -4.81
N GLY A 467 2.95 9.96 -5.68
CA GLY A 467 1.66 9.34 -5.37
C GLY A 467 0.77 10.22 -4.50
N ARG A 468 -0.36 9.66 -4.07
CA ARG A 468 -1.38 10.33 -3.23
C ARG A 468 -2.05 9.28 -2.34
N PRO A 469 -2.85 9.66 -1.35
CA PRO A 469 -3.54 8.74 -0.44
C PRO A 469 -4.24 7.55 -1.11
N SER A 470 -4.79 7.75 -2.29
CA SER A 470 -5.48 6.69 -3.07
C SER A 470 -4.53 5.72 -3.78
N THR A 471 -3.23 5.99 -3.88
CA THR A 471 -2.30 5.25 -4.75
C THR A 471 -1.17 4.52 -4.06
N TYR A 472 -0.77 4.87 -2.83
CA TYR A 472 0.38 4.25 -2.15
C TYR A 472 0.31 2.71 -2.12
N VAL A 473 -0.81 2.16 -1.67
CA VAL A 473 -1.01 0.71 -1.61
C VAL A 473 -0.95 0.07 -2.99
N LYS A 474 -1.60 0.71 -3.99
CA LYS A 474 -1.65 0.19 -5.36
C LYS A 474 -0.26 0.14 -6.01
N ILE A 475 0.59 1.13 -5.73
CA ILE A 475 1.98 1.16 -6.22
C ILE A 475 2.72 -0.08 -5.70
N ILE A 476 2.71 -0.30 -4.38
CA ILE A 476 3.42 -1.40 -3.74
C ILE A 476 2.87 -2.77 -4.18
N ASP A 477 1.54 -2.93 -4.20
CA ASP A 477 0.90 -4.16 -4.67
C ASP A 477 1.27 -4.45 -6.13
N THR A 478 1.30 -3.43 -7.00
CA THR A 478 1.69 -3.59 -8.40
C THR A 478 3.13 -4.10 -8.52
N LEU A 479 4.07 -3.55 -7.75
CA LEU A 479 5.47 -4.01 -7.77
C LEU A 479 5.59 -5.48 -7.36
N LYS A 480 4.84 -5.92 -6.33
CA LYS A 480 4.78 -7.32 -5.90
C LYS A 480 4.14 -8.22 -6.97
N GLU A 481 2.98 -7.83 -7.50
CA GLU A 481 2.24 -8.60 -8.53
C GLU A 481 3.02 -8.75 -9.85
N ARG A 482 3.93 -7.82 -10.13
CA ARG A 482 4.80 -7.86 -11.30
C ARG A 482 6.12 -8.59 -11.06
N ASP A 483 6.34 -9.11 -9.85
CA ASP A 483 7.58 -9.77 -9.41
C ASP A 483 8.82 -8.85 -9.56
N TYR A 484 8.64 -7.54 -9.44
CA TYR A 484 9.76 -6.58 -9.45
C TYR A 484 10.45 -6.49 -8.09
N ILE A 485 9.70 -6.80 -7.03
CA ILE A 485 10.20 -6.86 -5.66
C ILE A 485 9.67 -8.11 -4.97
N ARG A 486 10.44 -8.62 -4.03
CA ARG A 486 10.04 -9.65 -3.08
C ARG A 486 10.05 -9.09 -1.66
N LEU A 487 9.22 -9.66 -0.81
CA LEU A 487 9.13 -9.28 0.60
C LEU A 487 9.72 -10.42 1.45
N GLU A 488 10.81 -10.12 2.17
CA GLU A 488 11.46 -11.03 3.11
C GLU A 488 11.68 -10.27 4.42
N ASP A 489 11.35 -10.85 5.55
CA ASP A 489 11.48 -10.23 6.89
C ASP A 489 10.94 -8.79 6.94
N LYS A 490 9.79 -8.57 6.29
CA LYS A 490 9.13 -7.26 6.16
C LYS A 490 9.94 -6.20 5.40
N LYS A 491 10.99 -6.58 4.68
CA LYS A 491 11.84 -5.71 3.86
C LYS A 491 11.66 -6.02 2.38
N PHE A 492 11.71 -4.99 1.55
CA PHE A 492 11.66 -5.13 0.11
C PHE A 492 13.06 -5.37 -0.46
N TYR A 493 13.14 -6.38 -1.29
CA TYR A 493 14.31 -6.70 -2.11
C TYR A 493 13.92 -6.58 -3.58
N PRO A 494 14.70 -5.90 -4.42
CA PRO A 494 14.45 -5.92 -5.85
C PRO A 494 14.79 -7.33 -6.41
N THR A 495 14.08 -7.71 -7.45
CA THR A 495 14.41 -8.91 -8.23
C THR A 495 15.28 -8.54 -9.42
N GLU A 496 15.90 -9.53 -10.07
CA GLU A 496 16.69 -9.31 -11.28
C GLU A 496 15.89 -8.59 -12.37
N ILE A 497 14.62 -9.00 -12.59
CA ILE A 497 13.73 -8.33 -13.55
C ILE A 497 13.43 -6.88 -13.10
N GLY A 498 13.31 -6.66 -11.79
CA GLY A 498 13.12 -5.31 -11.23
C GLY A 498 14.34 -4.41 -11.49
N ILE A 499 15.53 -4.91 -11.25
CA ILE A 499 16.80 -4.20 -11.48
C ILE A 499 16.96 -3.90 -12.99
N GLU A 500 16.83 -4.92 -13.85
CA GLU A 500 16.95 -4.78 -15.31
C GLU A 500 15.92 -3.80 -15.87
N THR A 501 14.67 -3.85 -15.40
CA THR A 501 13.63 -2.90 -15.80
C THR A 501 13.99 -1.47 -15.38
N THR A 502 14.53 -1.29 -14.18
CA THR A 502 14.97 0.03 -13.70
C THR A 502 16.12 0.57 -14.55
N ASP A 503 17.11 -0.25 -14.85
CA ASP A 503 18.28 0.16 -15.65
C ASP A 503 17.88 0.60 -17.05
N LYS A 504 17.06 -0.19 -17.72
CA LYS A 504 16.59 0.14 -19.06
C LYS A 504 15.71 1.38 -19.08
N LEU A 505 14.88 1.58 -18.05
CA LEU A 505 14.11 2.81 -17.92
C LEU A 505 14.98 4.03 -17.62
N GLN A 506 16.05 3.88 -16.85
CA GLN A 506 16.99 4.98 -16.58
C GLN A 506 17.84 5.33 -17.80
N GLU A 507 18.23 4.33 -18.61
CA GLU A 507 19.00 4.53 -19.84
C GLU A 507 18.26 5.41 -20.86
N PHE A 508 16.94 5.19 -21.06
CA PHE A 508 16.16 5.84 -22.12
C PHE A 508 15.19 6.90 -21.60
N PHE A 509 14.76 6.84 -20.35
CA PHE A 509 13.65 7.65 -19.79
C PHE A 509 14.02 8.35 -18.48
N SER A 510 15.31 8.60 -18.22
CA SER A 510 15.75 9.26 -16.98
C SER A 510 15.08 10.62 -16.74
N ASN A 511 14.70 11.34 -17.80
CA ASN A 511 14.03 12.64 -17.72
C ASN A 511 12.57 12.55 -17.27
N ILE A 512 11.94 11.36 -17.39
CA ILE A 512 10.51 11.14 -17.09
C ILE A 512 10.33 10.20 -15.89
N ILE A 513 11.23 9.21 -15.75
CA ILE A 513 11.18 8.24 -14.65
C ILE A 513 12.18 8.68 -13.57
N ASN A 514 11.86 9.80 -12.92
CA ASN A 514 12.60 10.33 -11.79
C ASN A 514 11.64 10.96 -10.77
N VAL A 515 12.16 11.29 -9.59
CA VAL A 515 11.41 11.84 -8.45
C VAL A 515 10.83 13.21 -8.80
N GLU A 516 11.66 14.11 -9.32
CA GLU A 516 11.32 15.51 -9.59
C GLU A 516 10.20 15.62 -10.62
N TYR A 517 10.37 14.99 -11.78
CA TYR A 517 9.33 14.98 -12.80
C TYR A 517 8.02 14.38 -12.32
N THR A 518 8.08 13.30 -11.53
CA THR A 518 6.87 12.64 -11.00
C THR A 518 6.15 13.51 -10.00
N ARG A 519 6.88 14.20 -9.10
CA ARG A 519 6.33 15.17 -8.17
C ARG A 519 5.69 16.35 -8.89
N ASP A 520 6.42 16.97 -9.83
CA ASP A 520 5.95 18.14 -10.58
C ASP A 520 4.66 17.82 -11.37
N MET A 521 4.57 16.61 -11.91
CA MET A 521 3.36 16.13 -12.58
C MET A 521 2.18 15.94 -11.60
N GLU A 522 2.42 15.44 -10.37
CA GLU A 522 1.39 15.34 -9.34
C GLU A 522 0.91 16.74 -8.90
N GLU A 523 1.81 17.71 -8.78
CA GLU A 523 1.48 19.11 -8.51
C GLU A 523 0.67 19.74 -9.66
N ASP A 524 1.02 19.42 -10.91
CA ASP A 524 0.25 19.88 -12.08
C ASP A 524 -1.17 19.35 -12.07
N LEU A 525 -1.36 18.09 -11.68
CA LEU A 525 -2.69 17.51 -11.52
C LEU A 525 -3.47 18.17 -10.37
N ASP A 526 -2.80 18.57 -9.29
CA ASP A 526 -3.42 19.33 -8.20
C ASP A 526 -3.84 20.72 -8.70
N LYS A 527 -2.97 21.44 -9.45
CA LYS A 527 -3.29 22.74 -10.06
C LYS A 527 -4.46 22.67 -11.06
N ILE A 528 -4.60 21.55 -11.79
CA ILE A 528 -5.79 21.33 -12.63
C ILE A 528 -7.05 21.22 -11.76
N ALA A 529 -7.00 20.49 -10.66
CA ALA A 529 -8.11 20.34 -9.73
C ALA A 529 -8.54 21.69 -9.10
N GLU A 530 -7.59 22.62 -8.92
CA GLU A 530 -7.84 23.99 -8.45
C GLU A 530 -8.37 24.93 -9.55
N GLY A 531 -8.37 24.49 -10.80
CA GLY A 531 -8.67 25.36 -11.95
C GLY A 531 -7.53 26.31 -12.35
N ASN A 532 -6.34 26.14 -11.78
CA ASN A 532 -5.17 26.99 -11.99
C ASN A 532 -4.29 26.54 -13.19
N LYS A 533 -4.57 25.38 -13.80
CA LYS A 533 -3.84 24.87 -14.96
C LYS A 533 -4.76 24.20 -15.97
N VAL A 534 -4.46 24.40 -17.25
CA VAL A 534 -5.24 23.85 -18.35
C VAL A 534 -4.80 22.42 -18.65
N TRP A 535 -5.68 21.46 -18.51
CA TRP A 535 -5.41 20.02 -18.51
C TRP A 535 -4.80 19.49 -19.83
N ASN A 536 -5.31 19.92 -20.99
CA ASN A 536 -4.79 19.46 -22.29
C ASN A 536 -3.38 19.99 -22.59
N LYS A 537 -3.02 21.17 -22.08
CA LYS A 537 -1.66 21.69 -22.20
C LYS A 537 -0.63 20.84 -21.46
N VAL A 538 -1.03 20.26 -20.32
CA VAL A 538 -0.17 19.30 -19.59
C VAL A 538 0.07 18.05 -20.44
N LEU A 539 -0.96 17.54 -21.11
CA LEU A 539 -0.85 16.37 -21.99
C LEU A 539 -0.07 16.68 -23.26
N GLU A 540 -0.28 17.83 -23.88
CA GLU A 540 0.46 18.28 -25.09
C GLU A 540 1.96 18.38 -24.80
N ASN A 541 2.33 19.06 -23.71
CA ASN A 541 3.73 19.24 -23.32
C ASN A 541 4.43 17.90 -23.00
N PHE A 542 3.67 16.95 -22.45
CA PHE A 542 4.20 15.62 -22.14
C PHE A 542 4.36 14.74 -23.38
N TYR A 543 3.32 14.65 -24.22
CA TYR A 543 3.18 13.57 -25.21
C TYR A 543 4.24 13.63 -26.31
N GLY A 544 4.53 14.84 -26.82
CA GLY A 544 5.44 15.01 -27.97
C GLY A 544 6.87 14.51 -27.68
N ASP A 545 7.40 14.84 -26.53
CA ASP A 545 8.75 14.42 -26.14
C ASP A 545 8.78 12.97 -25.67
N PHE A 546 7.74 12.53 -24.97
CA PHE A 546 7.61 11.14 -24.53
C PHE A 546 7.60 10.17 -25.71
N GLU A 547 6.81 10.44 -26.76
CA GLU A 547 6.71 9.53 -27.91
C GLU A 547 8.01 9.42 -28.69
N LYS A 548 8.76 10.51 -28.87
CA LYS A 548 10.11 10.49 -29.48
C LYS A 548 11.06 9.58 -28.71
N LEU A 549 11.06 9.68 -27.36
CA LEU A 549 11.90 8.82 -26.53
C LEU A 549 11.50 7.36 -26.65
N VAL A 550 10.20 7.07 -26.71
CA VAL A 550 9.70 5.71 -26.88
C VAL A 550 10.08 5.13 -28.22
N GLU A 551 9.98 5.89 -29.31
CA GLU A 551 10.40 5.44 -30.65
C GLU A 551 11.90 5.16 -30.69
N LEU A 552 12.73 6.04 -30.10
CA LEU A 552 14.17 5.84 -29.96
C LEU A 552 14.46 4.55 -29.18
N ALA A 553 13.80 4.36 -28.05
CA ALA A 553 13.98 3.16 -27.22
C ALA A 553 13.55 1.87 -27.91
N PHE A 554 12.48 1.88 -28.72
CA PHE A 554 12.12 0.71 -29.52
C PHE A 554 13.17 0.36 -30.56
N LYS A 555 13.86 1.36 -31.13
CA LYS A 555 14.92 1.18 -32.09
C LYS A 555 16.21 0.69 -31.42
N ASP A 556 16.69 1.42 -30.43
CA ASP A 556 18.07 1.34 -29.93
C ASP A 556 18.23 0.46 -28.70
N MET A 557 17.15 0.22 -27.91
CA MET A 557 17.22 -0.66 -26.74
C MET A 557 17.48 -2.10 -27.19
N GLU A 558 18.54 -2.69 -26.69
CA GLU A 558 18.87 -4.09 -26.90
C GLU A 558 17.80 -5.03 -26.36
N LYS A 559 17.53 -6.11 -27.10
CA LYS A 559 16.61 -7.15 -26.67
C LYS A 559 17.34 -8.15 -25.79
N LYS A 560 16.77 -8.47 -24.63
CA LYS A 560 17.30 -9.52 -23.76
C LYS A 560 17.40 -10.83 -24.54
N ALA A 561 18.57 -11.44 -24.54
CA ALA A 561 18.74 -12.76 -25.07
C ALA A 561 17.86 -13.75 -24.26
N PRO A 562 17.16 -14.70 -24.92
CA PRO A 562 16.42 -15.72 -24.22
C PRO A 562 17.39 -16.58 -23.36
N GLU A 563 16.92 -17.05 -22.23
CA GLU A 563 17.69 -17.91 -21.33
C GLU A 563 17.99 -19.25 -22.03
N GLU A 564 19.25 -19.63 -22.12
CA GLU A 564 19.67 -20.91 -22.69
C GLU A 564 19.45 -22.04 -21.68
N THR A 565 18.92 -23.15 -22.17
CA THR A 565 18.67 -24.33 -21.32
C THR A 565 19.91 -25.22 -21.12
N GLY A 566 21.01 -24.90 -21.80
CA GLY A 566 22.21 -25.76 -21.87
C GLY A 566 22.05 -26.97 -22.79
N GLU A 567 20.90 -27.16 -23.44
CA GLU A 567 20.63 -28.22 -24.39
C GLU A 567 20.73 -27.70 -25.82
N MET A 568 21.14 -28.58 -26.76
CA MET A 568 21.26 -28.28 -28.17
C MET A 568 20.01 -28.73 -28.92
N CYS A 569 19.64 -27.99 -29.95
CA CYS A 569 18.53 -28.34 -30.84
C CYS A 569 18.87 -29.61 -31.65
N PRO A 570 18.02 -30.66 -31.60
CA PRO A 570 18.28 -31.88 -32.35
C PRO A 570 18.13 -31.73 -33.88
N GLU A 571 17.53 -30.61 -34.36
CA GLU A 571 17.30 -30.36 -35.77
C GLU A 571 18.41 -29.53 -36.42
N CYS A 572 19.00 -28.57 -35.72
CA CYS A 572 19.98 -27.67 -36.32
C CYS A 572 21.27 -27.48 -35.49
N GLY A 573 21.36 -28.06 -34.28
CA GLY A 573 22.55 -27.98 -33.44
C GLY A 573 22.72 -26.65 -32.68
N GLU A 574 21.83 -25.66 -32.83
CA GLU A 574 21.87 -24.42 -32.09
C GLU A 574 21.29 -24.57 -30.66
N PRO A 575 21.62 -23.72 -29.69
CA PRO A 575 21.11 -23.84 -28.32
C PRO A 575 19.58 -23.79 -28.26
N LEU A 576 19.01 -24.56 -27.32
CA LEU A 576 17.62 -24.42 -26.94
C LEU A 576 17.46 -23.33 -25.88
N VAL A 577 16.44 -22.50 -26.06
CA VAL A 577 16.15 -21.34 -25.20
C VAL A 577 14.73 -21.38 -24.66
N ILE A 578 14.53 -20.83 -23.47
CA ILE A 578 13.22 -20.65 -22.88
C ILE A 578 12.55 -19.42 -23.49
N ARG A 579 11.37 -19.61 -24.07
CA ARG A 579 10.53 -18.53 -24.62
C ARG A 579 9.19 -18.46 -23.91
N LYS A 580 8.63 -17.26 -23.81
CA LYS A 580 7.29 -17.03 -23.22
C LYS A 580 6.25 -16.94 -24.34
N GLY A 581 5.24 -17.82 -24.29
CA GLY A 581 4.11 -17.82 -25.21
C GLY A 581 2.78 -17.50 -24.50
N LYS A 582 1.70 -17.44 -25.28
CA LYS A 582 0.34 -17.18 -24.77
C LYS A 582 -0.12 -18.17 -23.67
N TYR A 583 0.43 -19.36 -23.66
CA TYR A 583 0.01 -20.46 -22.76
C TYR A 583 1.06 -20.82 -21.69
N GLY A 584 2.12 -20.02 -21.55
CA GLY A 584 3.21 -20.26 -20.62
C GLY A 584 4.58 -20.28 -21.29
N GLU A 585 5.59 -20.67 -20.52
CA GLU A 585 6.96 -20.84 -21.01
C GLU A 585 7.07 -22.15 -21.81
N PHE A 586 7.90 -22.13 -22.85
CA PHE A 586 8.21 -23.31 -23.66
C PHE A 586 9.66 -23.23 -24.15
N THR A 587 10.27 -24.39 -24.31
CA THR A 587 11.64 -24.50 -24.82
C THR A 587 11.62 -24.64 -26.36
N ALA A 588 12.35 -23.75 -27.03
CA ALA A 588 12.42 -23.73 -28.50
C ALA A 588 13.87 -23.45 -28.96
N CYS A 589 14.13 -23.71 -30.21
CA CYS A 589 15.42 -23.40 -30.81
C CYS A 589 15.69 -21.90 -30.84
N SER A 590 16.93 -21.50 -30.52
CA SER A 590 17.39 -20.10 -30.59
C SER A 590 17.35 -19.56 -32.02
N ASN A 591 17.57 -20.38 -33.01
CA ASN A 591 17.63 -20.06 -34.44
C ASN A 591 16.26 -19.89 -35.12
N TYR A 592 15.20 -19.59 -34.37
CA TYR A 592 13.92 -19.20 -34.97
C TYR A 592 14.02 -17.81 -35.63
N PRO A 593 13.50 -17.61 -36.86
CA PRO A 593 12.50 -18.43 -37.58
C PRO A 593 13.04 -19.53 -38.50
N GLU A 594 14.35 -19.63 -38.69
CA GLU A 594 14.95 -20.62 -39.58
C GLU A 594 14.72 -22.07 -39.09
N CYS A 595 14.90 -22.28 -37.79
CA CYS A 595 14.55 -23.54 -37.14
C CYS A 595 13.30 -23.37 -36.25
N LYS A 596 12.28 -24.17 -36.50
CA LYS A 596 10.99 -24.08 -35.78
C LYS A 596 10.84 -25.14 -34.70
N TYR A 597 11.92 -25.77 -34.28
CA TYR A 597 11.88 -26.81 -33.26
C TYR A 597 11.37 -26.27 -31.90
N ILE A 598 10.42 -26.98 -31.32
CA ILE A 598 9.90 -26.75 -29.97
C ILE A 598 10.00 -28.09 -29.23
N LYS A 599 10.74 -28.06 -28.10
CA LYS A 599 10.85 -29.24 -27.21
C LYS A 599 9.48 -29.52 -26.58
N ARG A 600 8.88 -30.64 -26.92
CA ARG A 600 7.65 -31.08 -26.27
C ARG A 600 8.03 -31.77 -24.96
N GLU A 601 7.61 -31.21 -23.83
CA GLU A 601 7.65 -31.94 -22.57
C GLU A 601 6.76 -33.19 -22.72
N GLU A 602 7.32 -34.34 -22.55
CA GLU A 602 6.55 -35.57 -22.35
C GLU A 602 5.81 -35.43 -21.02
N LYS A 603 4.56 -35.02 -21.08
CA LYS A 603 3.68 -35.07 -19.91
C LYS A 603 3.59 -36.53 -19.51
N LYS A 604 4.22 -36.90 -18.39
CA LYS A 604 4.01 -38.23 -17.77
C LYS A 604 2.50 -38.42 -17.64
N GLN A 605 1.95 -39.30 -18.47
CA GLN A 605 0.54 -39.64 -18.40
C GLN A 605 0.35 -40.39 -17.07
N VAL A 606 -0.48 -39.85 -16.19
CA VAL A 606 -0.81 -40.52 -14.92
C VAL A 606 -1.78 -41.65 -15.29
N GLU A 607 -1.27 -42.87 -15.35
CA GLU A 607 -2.06 -44.08 -15.50
C GLU A 607 -2.81 -44.34 -14.19
N VAL A 608 -4.13 -44.54 -14.26
CA VAL A 608 -5.00 -44.63 -13.08
C VAL A 608 -5.55 -46.04 -12.90
N ALA A 609 -5.98 -46.67 -13.97
CA ALA A 609 -6.53 -48.04 -13.94
C ALA A 609 -6.47 -48.69 -15.33
N LYS A 610 -6.62 -50.01 -15.41
CA LYS A 610 -6.75 -50.72 -16.68
C LYS A 610 -8.07 -50.38 -17.37
N CYS A 611 -8.02 -50.24 -18.71
CA CYS A 611 -9.23 -49.99 -19.47
C CYS A 611 -10.13 -51.25 -19.46
N PRO A 612 -11.43 -51.16 -19.16
CA PRO A 612 -12.32 -52.32 -19.16
C PRO A 612 -12.64 -52.85 -20.56
N ASN A 613 -12.34 -52.10 -21.63
CA ASN A 613 -12.75 -52.40 -22.99
C ASN A 613 -11.57 -52.67 -23.95
N CYS A 614 -10.31 -52.57 -23.50
CA CYS A 614 -9.12 -52.91 -24.29
C CYS A 614 -7.89 -53.06 -23.38
N ASP A 615 -6.75 -53.50 -23.95
CA ASP A 615 -5.49 -53.71 -23.22
C ASP A 615 -4.76 -52.39 -22.82
N GLY A 616 -5.40 -51.21 -23.01
CA GLY A 616 -4.86 -49.92 -22.67
C GLY A 616 -5.11 -49.52 -21.21
N MET A 617 -4.54 -48.35 -20.82
CA MET A 617 -4.70 -47.76 -19.50
C MET A 617 -5.64 -46.54 -19.56
N LEU A 618 -6.42 -46.35 -18.50
CA LEU A 618 -7.16 -45.10 -18.26
C LEU A 618 -6.21 -44.05 -17.69
N ILE A 619 -6.12 -42.93 -18.37
CA ILE A 619 -5.21 -41.81 -18.02
C ILE A 619 -6.00 -40.55 -17.73
N GLU A 620 -5.47 -39.73 -16.83
CA GLU A 620 -6.06 -38.41 -16.54
C GLU A 620 -5.91 -37.49 -17.75
N ARG A 621 -7.03 -36.88 -18.16
CA ARG A 621 -7.11 -35.90 -19.25
C ARG A 621 -7.90 -34.67 -18.79
N LYS A 622 -7.65 -33.52 -19.44
CA LYS A 622 -8.39 -32.27 -19.19
C LYS A 622 -9.14 -31.83 -20.44
N THR A 623 -10.39 -31.45 -20.27
CA THR A 623 -11.18 -30.82 -21.33
C THR A 623 -10.64 -29.44 -21.67
N LYS A 624 -11.06 -28.82 -22.79
CA LYS A 624 -10.73 -27.41 -23.15
C LYS A 624 -11.15 -26.41 -22.09
N LYS A 625 -12.10 -26.74 -21.21
CA LYS A 625 -12.57 -25.90 -20.09
C LYS A 625 -11.89 -26.23 -18.76
N GLY A 626 -10.83 -27.06 -18.76
CA GLY A 626 -10.05 -27.41 -17.57
C GLY A 626 -10.62 -28.51 -16.67
N LYS A 627 -11.79 -29.09 -17.00
CA LYS A 627 -12.40 -30.20 -16.21
C LYS A 627 -11.66 -31.51 -16.46
N ILE A 628 -11.31 -32.23 -15.40
CA ILE A 628 -10.64 -33.53 -15.44
C ILE A 628 -11.64 -34.61 -15.85
N PHE A 629 -11.18 -35.56 -16.67
CA PHE A 629 -11.83 -36.82 -17.01
C PHE A 629 -10.77 -37.90 -17.24
N TYR A 630 -11.16 -39.14 -17.18
CA TYR A 630 -10.28 -40.29 -17.34
C TYR A 630 -10.61 -41.01 -18.64
N GLY A 631 -9.68 -41.02 -19.59
CA GLY A 631 -9.89 -41.56 -20.91
C GLY A 631 -8.84 -42.62 -21.28
N CYS A 632 -9.20 -43.60 -22.08
CA CYS A 632 -8.26 -44.61 -22.53
C CYS A 632 -7.10 -44.03 -23.35
N ASN A 633 -5.87 -44.51 -23.11
CA ASN A 633 -4.67 -44.06 -23.85
C ASN A 633 -4.69 -44.56 -25.32
N ASN A 634 -5.48 -45.60 -25.66
CA ASN A 634 -5.68 -46.10 -27.01
C ASN A 634 -6.70 -45.28 -27.84
N PHE A 635 -7.15 -44.10 -27.36
CA PHE A 635 -8.00 -43.26 -28.18
C PHE A 635 -7.25 -42.78 -29.44
N PRO A 636 -7.86 -42.79 -30.64
CA PRO A 636 -9.32 -42.94 -30.94
C PRO A 636 -9.80 -44.36 -31.14
N LYS A 637 -8.94 -45.41 -31.09
CA LYS A 637 -9.34 -46.81 -31.28
C LYS A 637 -10.28 -47.29 -30.15
N CYS A 638 -9.98 -46.89 -28.90
CA CYS A 638 -10.84 -47.14 -27.76
C CYS A 638 -11.39 -45.79 -27.24
N LYS A 639 -12.73 -45.67 -27.17
CA LYS A 639 -13.41 -44.43 -26.77
C LYS A 639 -13.86 -44.42 -25.29
N THR A 640 -13.38 -45.36 -24.49
CA THR A 640 -13.74 -45.47 -23.08
C THR A 640 -13.28 -44.24 -22.32
N ALA A 641 -14.21 -43.58 -21.62
CA ALA A 641 -13.92 -42.39 -20.79
C ALA A 641 -14.91 -42.29 -19.62
N PHE A 642 -14.42 -41.85 -18.46
CA PHE A 642 -15.18 -41.66 -17.24
C PHE A 642 -14.96 -40.25 -16.67
N TRP A 643 -16.00 -39.68 -16.04
CA TRP A 643 -15.89 -38.41 -15.30
C TRP A 643 -15.44 -38.62 -13.86
N ASP A 644 -15.79 -39.75 -13.26
CA ASP A 644 -15.37 -40.13 -11.92
C ASP A 644 -14.04 -40.88 -12.01
N LYS A 645 -13.21 -40.80 -10.98
CA LYS A 645 -11.86 -41.39 -10.97
C LYS A 645 -11.95 -42.93 -10.96
N PRO A 646 -11.36 -43.63 -11.96
CA PRO A 646 -11.29 -45.08 -11.94
C PRO A 646 -10.38 -45.59 -10.81
N LEU A 647 -10.79 -46.66 -10.17
CA LEU A 647 -9.98 -47.40 -9.20
C LEU A 647 -9.38 -48.64 -9.90
N ASP A 648 -8.19 -49.06 -9.47
CA ASP A 648 -7.56 -50.30 -10.00
C ASP A 648 -8.16 -51.54 -9.31
N GLU A 649 -9.49 -51.50 -9.12
CA GLU A 649 -10.31 -52.58 -8.54
C GLU A 649 -11.43 -52.97 -9.49
N LYS A 650 -11.71 -54.28 -9.53
CA LYS A 650 -12.80 -54.82 -10.33
C LYS A 650 -14.08 -54.99 -9.50
N CYS A 651 -15.20 -54.72 -10.14
CA CYS A 651 -16.50 -54.99 -9.56
C CYS A 651 -16.68 -56.49 -9.26
N PRO A 652 -17.08 -56.87 -8.03
CA PRO A 652 -17.26 -58.25 -7.68
C PRO A 652 -18.45 -58.90 -8.40
N GLU A 653 -19.41 -58.14 -8.91
CA GLU A 653 -20.58 -58.64 -9.59
C GLU A 653 -20.38 -58.84 -11.11
N CYS A 654 -19.71 -57.89 -11.77
CA CYS A 654 -19.61 -57.90 -13.23
C CYS A 654 -18.16 -57.80 -13.79
N GLY A 655 -17.15 -57.69 -12.94
CA GLY A 655 -15.75 -57.65 -13.34
C GLY A 655 -15.29 -56.32 -13.96
N ASN A 656 -16.15 -55.32 -14.14
CA ASN A 656 -15.79 -54.02 -14.68
C ASN A 656 -15.10 -53.11 -13.63
N VAL A 657 -14.47 -51.99 -14.10
CA VAL A 657 -13.74 -51.07 -13.24
C VAL A 657 -14.69 -50.34 -12.28
N LEU A 658 -14.24 -50.15 -11.05
CA LEU A 658 -14.93 -49.37 -10.06
C LEU A 658 -14.54 -47.89 -10.19
N LEU A 659 -15.47 -47.00 -9.89
CA LEU A 659 -15.31 -45.54 -9.99
C LEU A 659 -15.52 -44.91 -8.60
N GLU A 660 -14.63 -43.98 -8.21
CA GLU A 660 -14.76 -43.15 -7.00
C GLU A 660 -15.71 -41.98 -7.30
N ALA A 661 -16.93 -42.04 -6.78
CA ALA A 661 -17.94 -41.01 -6.92
C ALA A 661 -18.09 -40.19 -5.58
N LYS A 662 -18.79 -39.08 -5.61
CA LYS A 662 -19.00 -38.22 -4.43
C LYS A 662 -19.66 -38.93 -3.24
N GLU A 663 -20.43 -39.99 -3.50
CA GLU A 663 -21.23 -40.70 -2.49
C GLU A 663 -20.72 -42.13 -2.28
N GLY A 664 -19.44 -42.43 -2.56
CA GLY A 664 -18.85 -43.74 -2.39
C GLY A 664 -18.32 -44.35 -3.68
N VAL A 665 -18.07 -45.65 -3.71
CA VAL A 665 -17.58 -46.37 -4.88
C VAL A 665 -18.73 -47.02 -5.63
N LYS A 666 -18.79 -46.86 -6.97
CA LYS A 666 -19.80 -47.44 -7.84
C LYS A 666 -19.16 -48.21 -9.00
N CYS A 667 -19.83 -49.22 -9.52
CA CYS A 667 -19.40 -49.88 -10.73
C CYS A 667 -19.63 -49.02 -11.98
N SER A 668 -18.72 -49.13 -12.96
CA SER A 668 -18.85 -48.43 -14.26
C SER A 668 -19.90 -49.04 -15.18
N ASN A 669 -20.44 -50.26 -14.88
CA ASN A 669 -21.32 -51.02 -15.78
C ASN A 669 -22.57 -51.63 -15.12
N CYS A 670 -22.59 -51.91 -13.81
CA CYS A 670 -23.76 -52.44 -13.11
C CYS A 670 -24.16 -51.59 -11.93
N GLU A 671 -25.23 -51.95 -11.22
CA GLU A 671 -25.76 -51.17 -10.10
C GLU A 671 -24.98 -51.33 -8.78
N TYR A 672 -23.87 -52.07 -8.78
CA TYR A 672 -23.04 -52.25 -7.59
C TYR A 672 -22.53 -50.91 -7.01
N LYS A 673 -22.74 -50.76 -5.71
CA LYS A 673 -22.22 -49.61 -4.92
C LYS A 673 -21.61 -50.16 -3.63
N LYS A 674 -20.52 -49.52 -3.18
CA LYS A 674 -19.82 -49.85 -1.93
C LYS A 674 -19.64 -48.55 -1.11
#